data_e4b67f24c192312efd85e708ecc5e14f
#
_entry.id   e4b67f24c192312efd85e708ecc5e14f
#
_cell.length_a   1.000
_cell.length_b   1.000
_cell.length_c   1.000
_cell.angle_alpha   90.00
_cell.angle_beta   90.00
_cell.angle_gamma   90.00
#
_symmetry.space_group_name_H-M   'P 1'
#
loop_
_entity.id
_entity.type
_entity.pdbx_description
1 polymer ?
#
loop_
_entity_poly.entity_id
_entity_poly.type
_entity_poly.pdbx_seq_one_letter_code
_entity_poly.pdbx_strand_id
1 'polypeptide(L)'
;MQITPGPLLQKINSPDDLKKIPKEQLHQVCSELRQFIVDVVSVHGGHFAASLGVVELSVALHYIYKTPYDQLVWDVGHQAYGHKILTGRRDNFITNRKYKGLSGFPKRSESEYDTFGVGHSSTSISAALGMAMAAKYKGETDRKSVAVIGDGSMTAGMAFEALNHAGVTDADMLIILNDNCMSIDPNVGALKEYLTDITTSYTYNKIRDDVWNLLGKLPVGKKFTREMASRLEAGVKGMVTRNSNLFEALNLRYFGPIDGHNITKLVDTLKDLRNIPGPKLLHIVTVKGKGYSLAEKDQTKWHAPGLFDKITGEIYKKKYDLPQPPKYQDVFGHTMIELAEQNAKIMGITPAMPSGSSLKFMMDKMPDRAFDVGICEQHAVTLSAGMATQGMRVFCNIYSSFMQRAFDQVVHDVAIQKLPVVFCLDRAGLVGEDGPTHHGAYDIPYFRCIPNMIISAPMNEQELRNLMYTAQLESTKLPFVIRYPRGEGVMPEWKKPLEALEIGKGRKLKEGKDIAILSFGHPGNFAAAAIRDLRADGLQVGHYDMRFAKPIDEALLHEALQQYAKIITVEDGTVVGGFGSAIAEFMTQHQYKNDLRMLGIPDRIVEHGTLKELHKECGYDAQAIADAVREMMEEKVLA
;
A
#
# COMPACT_ATOMS: atom_id res chain seq x y z
N MET A 1 25.71 -1.34 -18.27
CA MET A 1 26.76 -1.92 -17.38
C MET A 1 26.21 -3.24 -16.85
N GLN A 2 26.94 -4.34 -16.98
CA GLN A 2 26.48 -5.63 -16.46
C GLN A 2 26.60 -5.62 -14.92
N ILE A 3 25.49 -5.86 -14.22
CA ILE A 3 25.46 -5.92 -12.75
C ILE A 3 25.88 -7.33 -12.37
N THR A 4 27.04 -7.47 -11.70
CA THR A 4 27.60 -8.76 -11.32
C THR A 4 27.55 -8.91 -9.80
N PRO A 5 26.91 -9.98 -9.27
CA PRO A 5 26.93 -10.26 -7.83
C PRO A 5 28.35 -10.53 -7.33
N GLY A 6 28.60 -10.32 -6.04
CA GLY A 6 29.87 -10.68 -5.40
C GLY A 6 30.12 -12.18 -5.38
N PRO A 7 31.38 -12.62 -5.15
CA PRO A 7 31.83 -14.01 -5.35
C PRO A 7 31.13 -15.03 -4.42
N LEU A 8 30.71 -14.66 -3.21
CA LEU A 8 29.92 -15.54 -2.35
C LEU A 8 28.46 -15.55 -2.79
N LEU A 9 27.88 -14.37 -3.10
CA LEU A 9 26.49 -14.27 -3.53
C LEU A 9 26.23 -15.02 -4.85
N GLN A 10 27.22 -15.07 -5.76
CA GLN A 10 27.12 -15.88 -6.98
C GLN A 10 26.90 -17.37 -6.73
N LYS A 11 27.39 -17.90 -5.61
CA LYS A 11 27.27 -19.31 -5.24
C LYS A 11 25.95 -19.64 -4.57
N ILE A 12 25.14 -18.65 -4.20
CA ILE A 12 23.88 -18.81 -3.48
C ILE A 12 22.73 -18.77 -4.48
N ASN A 13 22.21 -19.93 -4.87
CA ASN A 13 21.02 -20.05 -5.71
C ASN A 13 19.77 -20.44 -4.89
N SER A 14 19.98 -20.91 -3.65
CA SER A 14 18.93 -21.29 -2.72
C SER A 14 19.37 -21.07 -1.27
N PRO A 15 18.45 -21.07 -0.29
CA PRO A 15 18.82 -21.09 1.11
C PRO A 15 19.73 -22.26 1.52
N ASP A 16 19.65 -23.39 0.85
CA ASP A 16 20.52 -24.51 1.15
C ASP A 16 21.97 -24.28 0.73
N ASP A 17 22.21 -23.47 -0.30
CA ASP A 17 23.57 -23.03 -0.64
C ASP A 17 24.09 -22.04 0.37
N LEU A 18 23.25 -21.12 0.85
CA LEU A 18 23.62 -20.19 1.92
C LEU A 18 24.05 -20.92 3.20
N LYS A 19 23.37 -21.99 3.57
CA LYS A 19 23.71 -22.80 4.76
C LYS A 19 25.06 -23.51 4.68
N LYS A 20 25.62 -23.68 3.46
CA LYS A 20 26.96 -24.24 3.25
C LYS A 20 28.07 -23.21 3.50
N ILE A 21 27.74 -21.92 3.55
CA ILE A 21 28.70 -20.84 3.81
C ILE A 21 29.09 -20.86 5.29
N PRO A 22 30.39 -20.84 5.64
CA PRO A 22 30.83 -20.72 7.02
C PRO A 22 30.26 -19.47 7.70
N LYS A 23 29.89 -19.58 8.99
CA LYS A 23 29.29 -18.48 9.76
C LYS A 23 30.13 -17.20 9.74
N GLU A 24 31.45 -17.35 9.74
CA GLU A 24 32.44 -16.25 9.72
C GLU A 24 32.37 -15.45 8.41
N GLN A 25 31.90 -16.04 7.33
CA GLN A 25 31.78 -15.41 6.00
C GLN A 25 30.40 -14.73 5.79
N LEU A 26 29.46 -14.87 6.71
CA LEU A 26 28.12 -14.28 6.55
C LEU A 26 28.16 -12.74 6.51
N HIS A 27 29.14 -12.11 7.15
CA HIS A 27 29.35 -10.66 7.02
C HIS A 27 29.65 -10.24 5.57
N GLN A 28 30.46 -11.06 4.87
CA GLN A 28 30.74 -10.82 3.45
C GLN A 28 29.50 -11.04 2.60
N VAL A 29 28.72 -12.09 2.85
CA VAL A 29 27.43 -12.32 2.15
C VAL A 29 26.50 -11.11 2.33
N CYS A 30 26.35 -10.58 3.55
CA CYS A 30 25.56 -9.38 3.80
C CYS A 30 26.06 -8.16 3.01
N SER A 31 27.38 -7.96 2.96
CA SER A 31 28.00 -6.87 2.21
C SER A 31 27.75 -7.00 0.70
N GLU A 32 27.91 -8.19 0.14
CA GLU A 32 27.68 -8.47 -1.27
C GLU A 32 26.21 -8.36 -1.66
N LEU A 33 25.29 -8.84 -0.81
CA LEU A 33 23.85 -8.72 -0.99
C LEU A 33 23.41 -7.25 -0.98
N ARG A 34 23.91 -6.47 -0.04
CA ARG A 34 23.64 -5.03 0.05
C ARG A 34 24.11 -4.29 -1.19
N GLN A 35 25.34 -4.55 -1.61
CA GLN A 35 25.90 -3.93 -2.82
C GLN A 35 25.10 -4.30 -4.07
N PHE A 36 24.69 -5.56 -4.20
CA PHE A 36 23.87 -6.01 -5.33
C PHE A 36 22.50 -5.32 -5.36
N ILE A 37 21.85 -5.14 -4.20
CA ILE A 37 20.59 -4.37 -4.09
C ILE A 37 20.82 -2.92 -4.54
N VAL A 38 21.91 -2.26 -4.09
CA VAL A 38 22.25 -0.89 -4.50
C VAL A 38 22.44 -0.81 -6.01
N ASP A 39 23.20 -1.74 -6.58
CA ASP A 39 23.52 -1.75 -8.01
C ASP A 39 22.26 -1.94 -8.87
N VAL A 40 21.37 -2.87 -8.49
CA VAL A 40 20.15 -3.12 -9.26
C VAL A 40 19.16 -1.97 -9.11
N VAL A 41 18.87 -1.52 -7.87
CA VAL A 41 17.84 -0.53 -7.63
C VAL A 41 18.23 0.85 -8.17
N SER A 42 19.52 1.22 -8.17
CA SER A 42 19.98 2.49 -8.76
C SER A 42 19.63 2.62 -10.24
N VAL A 43 19.63 1.51 -10.99
CA VAL A 43 19.39 1.47 -12.45
C VAL A 43 17.96 1.11 -12.81
N HIS A 44 17.28 0.32 -11.97
CA HIS A 44 15.94 -0.23 -12.28
C HIS A 44 14.82 0.32 -11.40
N GLY A 45 15.16 1.05 -10.33
CA GLY A 45 14.20 1.54 -9.35
C GLY A 45 13.71 0.44 -8.39
N GLY A 46 12.93 0.84 -7.40
CA GLY A 46 12.30 -0.08 -6.44
C GLY A 46 12.35 0.42 -4.99
N HIS A 47 11.92 -0.44 -4.06
CA HIS A 47 11.97 -0.18 -2.61
C HIS A 47 13.41 -0.33 -2.11
N PHE A 48 14.03 0.76 -1.71
CA PHE A 48 15.47 0.80 -1.49
C PHE A 48 15.86 0.71 -0.02
N ALA A 49 15.61 1.79 0.73
CA ALA A 49 16.10 1.90 2.11
C ALA A 49 15.56 0.81 3.05
N ALA A 50 14.31 0.39 2.88
CA ALA A 50 13.72 -0.67 3.69
C ALA A 50 14.43 -2.01 3.48
N SER A 51 14.76 -2.35 2.21
CA SER A 51 15.48 -3.60 1.89
C SER A 51 16.91 -3.59 2.41
N LEU A 52 17.61 -2.45 2.40
CA LEU A 52 18.95 -2.31 2.98
C LEU A 52 18.95 -2.48 4.50
N GLY A 53 17.87 -2.05 5.17
CA GLY A 53 17.74 -2.13 6.63
C GLY A 53 17.61 -3.56 7.18
N VAL A 54 17.27 -4.54 6.35
CA VAL A 54 17.03 -5.93 6.79
C VAL A 54 17.89 -6.97 6.07
N VAL A 55 19.02 -6.57 5.53
CA VAL A 55 19.97 -7.48 4.85
C VAL A 55 20.43 -8.57 5.80
N GLU A 56 20.94 -8.21 6.97
CA GLU A 56 21.41 -9.15 7.98
C GLU A 56 20.30 -10.08 8.46
N LEU A 57 19.11 -9.53 8.69
CA LEU A 57 17.93 -10.33 9.07
C LEU A 57 17.57 -11.34 7.98
N SER A 58 17.55 -10.93 6.71
CA SER A 58 17.24 -11.82 5.59
C SER A 58 18.23 -12.99 5.49
N VAL A 59 19.52 -12.70 5.63
CA VAL A 59 20.58 -13.71 5.64
C VAL A 59 20.43 -14.65 6.82
N ALA A 60 20.22 -14.12 8.05
CA ALA A 60 20.09 -14.92 9.27
C ALA A 60 18.86 -15.85 9.23
N LEU A 61 17.73 -15.36 8.72
CA LEU A 61 16.50 -16.15 8.59
C LEU A 61 16.69 -17.35 7.66
N HIS A 62 17.23 -17.12 6.46
CA HIS A 62 17.46 -18.20 5.50
C HIS A 62 18.63 -19.12 5.88
N TYR A 63 19.55 -18.65 6.73
CA TYR A 63 20.60 -19.49 7.28
C TYR A 63 20.11 -20.45 8.36
N ILE A 64 19.13 -20.03 9.20
CA ILE A 64 18.66 -20.81 10.35
C ILE A 64 17.42 -21.65 10.04
N TYR A 65 16.43 -21.06 9.33
CA TYR A 65 15.17 -21.76 9.05
C TYR A 65 15.25 -22.61 7.79
N LYS A 66 14.51 -23.72 7.77
CA LYS A 66 14.45 -24.65 6.64
C LYS A 66 13.39 -24.23 5.64
N THR A 67 13.53 -23.01 5.08
CA THR A 67 12.57 -22.52 4.06
C THR A 67 12.73 -23.31 2.76
N PRO A 68 11.64 -23.65 2.04
CA PRO A 68 10.25 -23.23 2.27
C PRO A 68 9.44 -24.10 3.26
N TYR A 69 10.01 -25.17 3.84
CA TYR A 69 9.32 -26.00 4.83
C TYR A 69 8.91 -25.16 6.06
N ASP A 70 9.87 -24.46 6.68
CA ASP A 70 9.56 -23.42 7.67
C ASP A 70 8.98 -22.21 6.94
N GLN A 71 7.95 -21.60 7.50
CA GLN A 71 7.14 -20.57 6.84
C GLN A 71 7.56 -19.17 7.28
N LEU A 72 7.89 -18.33 6.30
CA LEU A 72 8.33 -16.95 6.53
C LEU A 72 7.34 -15.97 5.87
N VAL A 73 6.74 -15.10 6.68
CA VAL A 73 5.80 -14.07 6.23
C VAL A 73 6.41 -12.69 6.48
N TRP A 74 6.62 -11.94 5.42
CA TRP A 74 7.05 -10.55 5.47
C TRP A 74 5.84 -9.63 5.52
N ASP A 75 5.74 -8.76 6.52
CA ASP A 75 4.69 -7.74 6.57
C ASP A 75 4.92 -6.68 5.50
N VAL A 76 3.89 -6.26 4.78
CA VAL A 76 3.99 -5.41 3.57
C VAL A 76 4.84 -6.06 2.47
N GLY A 77 6.06 -6.46 2.77
CA GLY A 77 6.97 -7.13 1.83
C GLY A 77 7.86 -6.19 0.99
N HIS A 78 7.78 -4.88 1.18
CA HIS A 78 8.64 -3.91 0.49
C HIS A 78 10.13 -4.02 0.90
N GLN A 79 10.41 -4.65 2.04
CA GLN A 79 11.76 -4.93 2.54
C GLN A 79 12.31 -6.29 2.08
N ALA A 80 11.56 -7.08 1.30
CA ALA A 80 11.89 -8.48 1.02
C ALA A 80 12.81 -8.71 -0.19
N TYR A 81 13.57 -7.71 -0.64
CA TYR A 81 14.48 -7.90 -1.78
C TYR A 81 15.61 -8.89 -1.48
N GLY A 82 16.18 -8.84 -0.27
CA GLY A 82 17.16 -9.82 0.18
C GLY A 82 16.60 -11.24 0.16
N HIS A 83 15.36 -11.42 0.63
CA HIS A 83 14.64 -12.69 0.55
C HIS A 83 14.52 -13.20 -0.89
N LYS A 84 14.07 -12.38 -1.84
CA LYS A 84 13.95 -12.78 -3.25
C LYS A 84 15.28 -13.20 -3.87
N ILE A 85 16.33 -12.42 -3.60
CA ILE A 85 17.68 -12.69 -4.14
C ILE A 85 18.25 -14.01 -3.60
N LEU A 86 18.06 -14.30 -2.31
CA LEU A 86 18.57 -15.51 -1.65
C LEU A 86 17.74 -16.76 -1.97
N THR A 87 16.56 -16.61 -2.58
CA THR A 87 15.62 -17.69 -2.91
C THR A 87 15.47 -17.93 -4.41
N GLY A 88 16.57 -17.84 -5.16
CA GLY A 88 16.67 -18.25 -6.56
C GLY A 88 16.29 -17.20 -7.60
N ARG A 89 15.95 -15.97 -7.18
CA ARG A 89 15.53 -14.90 -8.10
C ARG A 89 16.62 -13.87 -8.37
N ARG A 90 17.87 -14.11 -7.94
CA ARG A 90 19.01 -13.20 -8.11
C ARG A 90 19.22 -12.77 -9.55
N ASP A 91 19.29 -13.73 -10.47
CA ASP A 91 19.65 -13.46 -11.86
C ASP A 91 18.54 -12.72 -12.63
N ASN A 92 17.28 -12.94 -12.23
CA ASN A 92 16.11 -12.27 -12.77
C ASN A 92 15.74 -10.99 -12.02
N PHE A 93 16.46 -10.62 -10.95
CA PHE A 93 16.10 -9.50 -10.10
C PHE A 93 16.11 -8.14 -10.81
N ILE A 94 16.84 -8.03 -11.93
CA ILE A 94 16.83 -6.87 -12.84
C ILE A 94 15.44 -6.60 -13.46
N THR A 95 14.52 -7.58 -13.44
CA THR A 95 13.15 -7.45 -13.95
C THR A 95 12.14 -7.07 -12.84
N ASN A 96 12.62 -6.88 -11.61
CA ASN A 96 11.76 -6.57 -10.46
C ASN A 96 10.92 -5.30 -10.73
N ARG A 97 9.59 -5.40 -10.52
CA ARG A 97 8.60 -4.34 -10.77
C ARG A 97 8.41 -3.94 -12.25
N LYS A 98 9.02 -4.65 -13.19
CA LYS A 98 8.81 -4.42 -14.63
C LYS A 98 7.67 -5.27 -15.16
N TYR A 99 7.01 -4.79 -16.17
CA TYR A 99 5.94 -5.53 -16.86
C TYR A 99 6.37 -6.95 -17.22
N LYS A 100 5.58 -7.95 -16.83
CA LYS A 100 5.88 -9.38 -16.96
C LYS A 100 7.17 -9.86 -16.26
N GLY A 101 7.75 -9.03 -15.40
CA GLY A 101 8.91 -9.38 -14.58
C GLY A 101 8.52 -9.81 -13.16
N LEU A 102 9.51 -9.78 -12.25
CA LEU A 102 9.28 -10.12 -10.85
C LEU A 102 8.41 -9.06 -10.16
N SER A 103 7.51 -9.51 -9.29
CA SER A 103 6.71 -8.64 -8.42
C SER A 103 7.60 -7.86 -7.44
N GLY A 104 7.18 -6.63 -7.10
CA GLY A 104 7.85 -5.83 -6.06
C GLY A 104 7.67 -6.37 -4.63
N PHE A 105 6.74 -7.31 -4.44
CA PHE A 105 6.39 -7.92 -3.16
C PHE A 105 6.46 -9.45 -3.27
N PRO A 106 6.62 -10.19 -2.14
CA PRO A 106 6.44 -11.64 -2.11
C PRO A 106 5.08 -12.06 -2.68
N LYS A 107 5.09 -13.05 -3.59
CA LYS A 107 3.91 -13.53 -4.31
C LYS A 107 3.96 -15.05 -4.47
N ARG A 108 2.96 -15.76 -3.94
CA ARG A 108 2.92 -17.23 -3.92
C ARG A 108 3.07 -17.89 -5.30
N SER A 109 2.55 -17.26 -6.34
CA SER A 109 2.68 -17.78 -7.72
C SER A 109 4.04 -17.54 -8.35
N GLU A 110 4.92 -16.75 -7.69
CA GLU A 110 6.26 -16.44 -8.18
C GLU A 110 7.31 -17.40 -7.62
N SER A 111 7.15 -17.83 -6.36
CA SER A 111 8.11 -18.70 -5.69
C SER A 111 7.49 -19.50 -4.56
N GLU A 112 7.92 -20.75 -4.37
CA GLU A 112 7.55 -21.59 -3.23
C GLU A 112 8.02 -21.01 -1.88
N TYR A 113 9.04 -20.16 -1.89
CA TYR A 113 9.53 -19.46 -0.70
C TYR A 113 8.64 -18.30 -0.28
N ASP A 114 7.77 -17.80 -1.15
CA ASP A 114 6.79 -16.78 -0.85
C ASP A 114 5.53 -17.41 -0.24
N THR A 115 5.62 -17.83 1.01
CA THR A 115 4.59 -18.64 1.70
C THR A 115 3.24 -17.92 1.83
N PHE A 116 3.26 -16.58 1.80
CA PHE A 116 2.07 -15.73 1.81
C PHE A 116 2.25 -14.52 0.89
N GLY A 117 1.25 -14.18 0.09
CA GLY A 117 1.23 -12.96 -0.73
C GLY A 117 0.99 -11.74 0.15
N VAL A 118 1.79 -10.70 -0.05
CA VAL A 118 1.76 -9.50 0.78
C VAL A 118 1.77 -8.22 -0.08
N GLY A 119 1.57 -7.07 0.54
CA GLY A 119 1.50 -5.75 -0.09
C GLY A 119 0.87 -4.73 0.86
N HIS A 120 -0.16 -5.14 1.61
CA HIS A 120 -0.76 -4.36 2.68
C HIS A 120 -0.12 -4.71 4.03
N SER A 121 -0.07 -3.74 4.93
CA SER A 121 0.54 -3.89 6.26
C SER A 121 -0.30 -4.73 7.22
N SER A 122 0.35 -5.19 8.29
CA SER A 122 -0.28 -5.68 9.53
C SER A 122 -0.97 -7.04 9.41
N THR A 123 -0.76 -7.77 8.31
CA THR A 123 -1.37 -9.08 8.07
C THR A 123 -0.48 -10.26 8.48
N SER A 124 0.82 -10.03 8.65
CA SER A 124 1.82 -11.08 8.79
C SER A 124 1.65 -11.93 10.05
N ILE A 125 1.29 -11.31 11.19
CA ILE A 125 1.10 -12.03 12.46
C ILE A 125 -0.09 -12.97 12.35
N SER A 126 -1.24 -12.50 11.86
CA SER A 126 -2.43 -13.34 11.65
C SER A 126 -2.15 -14.50 10.70
N ALA A 127 -1.45 -14.22 9.58
CA ALA A 127 -1.11 -15.25 8.60
C ALA A 127 -0.19 -16.33 9.20
N ALA A 128 0.89 -15.91 9.89
CA ALA A 128 1.83 -16.83 10.52
C ALA A 128 1.20 -17.62 11.67
N LEU A 129 0.29 -17.00 12.46
CA LEU A 129 -0.48 -17.69 13.49
C LEU A 129 -1.36 -18.77 12.90
N GLY A 130 -2.10 -18.47 11.83
CA GLY A 130 -2.92 -19.45 11.12
C GLY A 130 -2.09 -20.63 10.57
N MET A 131 -0.89 -20.35 10.02
CA MET A 131 0.04 -21.37 9.57
C MET A 131 0.54 -22.26 10.72
N ALA A 132 0.93 -21.65 11.85
CA ALA A 132 1.40 -22.39 13.03
C ALA A 132 0.30 -23.28 13.63
N MET A 133 -0.92 -22.78 13.72
CA MET A 133 -2.09 -23.56 14.17
C MET A 133 -2.39 -24.74 13.22
N ALA A 134 -2.32 -24.52 11.91
CA ALA A 134 -2.52 -25.55 10.91
C ALA A 134 -1.42 -26.62 10.96
N ALA A 135 -0.15 -26.23 11.11
CA ALA A 135 0.97 -27.15 11.27
C ALA A 135 0.79 -28.03 12.52
N LYS A 136 0.41 -27.42 13.66
CA LYS A 136 0.10 -28.16 14.88
C LYS A 136 -1.02 -29.19 14.68
N TYR A 137 -2.13 -28.78 14.03
CA TYR A 137 -3.25 -29.67 13.75
C TYR A 137 -2.86 -30.87 12.87
N LYS A 138 -1.93 -30.66 11.93
CA LYS A 138 -1.38 -31.73 11.06
C LYS A 138 -0.31 -32.58 11.74
N GLY A 139 0.10 -32.26 12.97
CA GLY A 139 1.19 -32.98 13.66
C GLY A 139 2.60 -32.57 13.17
N GLU A 140 2.76 -31.52 12.39
CA GLU A 140 4.04 -30.98 11.89
C GLU A 140 4.75 -30.16 12.97
N THR A 141 5.11 -30.79 14.09
CA THR A 141 5.58 -30.11 15.31
C THR A 141 6.98 -29.47 15.19
N ASP A 142 7.78 -29.88 14.20
CA ASP A 142 9.10 -29.32 13.89
C ASP A 142 9.03 -28.12 12.93
N ARG A 143 7.89 -27.90 12.27
CA ARG A 143 7.66 -26.79 11.35
C ARG A 143 7.52 -25.47 12.10
N LYS A 144 8.24 -24.45 11.64
CA LYS A 144 8.25 -23.12 12.26
C LYS A 144 7.52 -22.11 11.40
N SER A 145 6.81 -21.18 12.05
CA SER A 145 6.17 -20.04 11.40
C SER A 145 6.77 -18.75 11.95
N VAL A 146 7.24 -17.90 11.05
CA VAL A 146 7.92 -16.64 11.39
C VAL A 146 7.20 -15.48 10.69
N ALA A 147 6.78 -14.47 11.44
CA ALA A 147 6.28 -13.20 10.94
C ALA A 147 7.34 -12.11 11.15
N VAL A 148 7.69 -11.35 10.13
CA VAL A 148 8.54 -10.17 10.22
C VAL A 148 7.67 -8.95 10.01
N ILE A 149 7.51 -8.12 11.04
CA ILE A 149 6.66 -6.94 11.04
C ILE A 149 7.45 -5.69 11.44
N GLY A 150 7.23 -4.57 10.73
CA GLY A 150 7.80 -3.27 11.11
C GLY A 150 7.00 -2.59 12.21
N ASP A 151 7.66 -1.72 12.96
CA ASP A 151 7.07 -0.91 14.04
C ASP A 151 5.89 -0.04 13.54
N GLY A 152 5.97 0.53 12.34
CA GLY A 152 4.85 1.23 11.71
C GLY A 152 3.62 0.34 11.47
N SER A 153 3.83 -0.89 10.99
CA SER A 153 2.75 -1.86 10.78
C SER A 153 2.13 -2.38 12.08
N MET A 154 2.86 -2.28 13.21
CA MET A 154 2.33 -2.63 14.52
C MET A 154 1.26 -1.67 15.04
N THR A 155 1.10 -0.48 14.44
CA THR A 155 0.09 0.50 14.89
C THR A 155 -1.34 0.12 14.50
N ALA A 156 -1.55 -0.78 13.55
CA ALA A 156 -2.88 -1.17 13.07
C ALA A 156 -3.59 -2.14 14.02
N GLY A 157 -4.91 -2.01 14.11
CA GLY A 157 -5.76 -2.87 14.95
C GLY A 157 -5.56 -4.36 14.70
N MET A 158 -5.47 -4.80 13.43
CA MET A 158 -5.27 -6.21 13.09
C MET A 158 -3.98 -6.80 13.71
N ALA A 159 -2.90 -6.03 13.85
CA ALA A 159 -1.70 -6.49 14.52
C ALA A 159 -1.97 -6.78 16.00
N PHE A 160 -2.69 -5.88 16.69
CA PHE A 160 -3.09 -6.07 18.09
C PHE A 160 -4.07 -7.24 18.27
N GLU A 161 -5.04 -7.40 17.38
CA GLU A 161 -5.97 -8.54 17.37
C GLU A 161 -5.20 -9.87 17.27
N ALA A 162 -4.21 -9.92 16.37
CA ALA A 162 -3.37 -11.11 16.18
C ALA A 162 -2.47 -11.39 17.39
N LEU A 163 -1.86 -10.36 18.01
CA LEU A 163 -1.07 -10.51 19.24
C LEU A 163 -1.93 -11.02 20.39
N ASN A 164 -3.11 -10.44 20.58
CA ASN A 164 -4.06 -10.85 21.61
C ASN A 164 -4.49 -12.32 21.43
N HIS A 165 -4.78 -12.74 20.21
CA HIS A 165 -5.14 -14.14 19.93
C HIS A 165 -3.92 -15.06 20.10
N ALA A 166 -2.74 -14.69 19.59
CA ALA A 166 -1.53 -15.50 19.75
C ALA A 166 -1.20 -15.79 21.21
N GLY A 167 -1.39 -14.81 22.11
CA GLY A 167 -1.09 -14.94 23.53
C GLY A 167 -1.94 -15.95 24.31
N VAL A 168 -3.07 -16.39 23.79
CA VAL A 168 -3.91 -17.44 24.39
C VAL A 168 -3.76 -18.79 23.69
N THR A 169 -2.88 -18.88 22.69
CA THR A 169 -2.55 -20.12 21.99
C THR A 169 -1.22 -20.69 22.45
N ASP A 170 -0.98 -21.94 22.14
CA ASP A 170 0.31 -22.61 22.25
C ASP A 170 1.00 -22.81 20.88
N ALA A 171 0.57 -22.05 19.88
CA ALA A 171 1.12 -22.08 18.52
C ALA A 171 2.60 -21.73 18.51
N ASP A 172 3.45 -22.58 17.93
CA ASP A 172 4.89 -22.34 17.85
C ASP A 172 5.21 -21.38 16.73
N MET A 173 5.17 -20.08 17.05
CA MET A 173 5.47 -18.99 16.13
C MET A 173 6.47 -18.00 16.70
N LEU A 174 7.23 -17.38 15.81
CA LEU A 174 8.11 -16.26 16.12
C LEU A 174 7.61 -15.00 15.42
N ILE A 175 7.38 -13.95 16.17
CA ILE A 175 7.14 -12.59 15.68
C ILE A 175 8.44 -11.83 15.78
N ILE A 176 8.96 -11.28 14.69
CA ILE A 176 10.13 -10.41 14.67
C ILE A 176 9.65 -8.98 14.46
N LEU A 177 9.71 -8.19 15.52
CA LEU A 177 9.47 -6.75 15.46
C LEU A 177 10.75 -6.06 14.98
N ASN A 178 10.72 -5.55 13.76
CA ASN A 178 11.79 -4.76 13.16
C ASN A 178 11.54 -3.29 13.43
N ASP A 179 12.18 -2.75 14.47
CA ASP A 179 12.04 -1.38 14.92
C ASP A 179 13.13 -0.50 14.29
N ASN A 180 12.70 0.49 13.52
CA ASN A 180 13.55 1.51 12.93
C ASN A 180 12.95 2.92 13.02
N CYS A 181 11.87 3.08 13.77
CA CYS A 181 11.12 4.32 13.98
C CYS A 181 10.53 4.94 12.70
N MET A 182 10.38 4.15 11.64
CA MET A 182 9.97 4.65 10.31
C MET A 182 8.91 3.76 9.65
N SER A 183 7.90 4.42 9.09
CA SER A 183 7.08 3.86 7.99
C SER A 183 7.62 4.36 6.64
N ILE A 184 6.80 4.99 5.79
CA ILE A 184 7.27 5.85 4.70
C ILE A 184 7.83 7.13 5.30
N ASP A 185 7.04 7.83 6.08
CA ASP A 185 7.43 8.96 6.94
C ASP A 185 7.76 8.47 8.37
N PRO A 186 8.29 9.31 9.27
CA PRO A 186 8.51 8.95 10.67
C PRO A 186 7.23 8.46 11.33
N ASN A 187 7.31 7.38 12.11
CA ASN A 187 6.17 6.84 12.83
C ASN A 187 5.60 7.84 13.84
N VAL A 188 4.31 7.72 14.12
CA VAL A 188 3.56 8.56 15.05
C VAL A 188 2.88 7.72 16.15
N GLY A 189 2.46 8.38 17.23
CA GLY A 189 1.66 7.81 18.30
C GLY A 189 2.45 7.20 19.44
N ALA A 190 1.75 6.87 20.52
CA ALA A 190 2.31 6.43 21.81
C ALA A 190 3.10 5.12 21.71
N LEU A 191 2.78 4.24 20.75
CA LEU A 191 3.54 2.99 20.58
C LEU A 191 4.99 3.27 20.17
N LYS A 192 5.24 4.28 19.31
CA LYS A 192 6.60 4.71 18.96
C LYS A 192 7.37 5.18 20.18
N GLU A 193 6.77 6.04 21.02
CA GLU A 193 7.40 6.53 22.25
C GLU A 193 7.72 5.36 23.17
N TYR A 194 6.76 4.46 23.37
CA TYR A 194 6.94 3.25 24.18
C TYR A 194 8.10 2.36 23.69
N LEU A 195 8.22 2.10 22.39
CA LEU A 195 9.34 1.31 21.84
C LEU A 195 10.67 2.04 22.00
N THR A 196 10.69 3.37 21.85
CA THR A 196 11.87 4.19 22.08
C THR A 196 12.33 4.10 23.55
N ASP A 197 11.41 4.17 24.49
CA ASP A 197 11.71 4.04 25.93
C ASP A 197 12.31 2.67 26.27
N ILE A 198 11.78 1.59 25.69
CA ILE A 198 12.34 0.24 25.85
C ILE A 198 13.79 0.20 25.33
N THR A 199 14.07 0.78 24.17
CA THR A 199 15.40 0.72 23.56
C THR A 199 16.44 1.58 24.28
N THR A 200 16.00 2.66 24.93
CA THR A 200 16.89 3.63 25.63
C THR A 200 17.04 3.38 27.13
N SER A 201 16.17 2.58 27.77
CA SER A 201 16.18 2.34 29.20
C SER A 201 17.43 1.58 29.67
N TYR A 202 18.22 2.22 30.56
CA TYR A 202 19.41 1.61 31.16
C TYR A 202 19.08 0.36 32.02
N THR A 203 18.01 0.42 32.79
CA THR A 203 17.57 -0.69 33.66
C THR A 203 17.16 -1.90 32.84
N TYR A 204 16.44 -1.69 31.77
CA TYR A 204 16.01 -2.73 30.85
C TYR A 204 17.21 -3.41 30.15
N ASN A 205 18.16 -2.62 29.66
CA ASN A 205 19.38 -3.11 29.02
C ASN A 205 20.25 -3.95 29.97
N LYS A 206 20.34 -3.59 31.25
CA LYS A 206 21.10 -4.34 32.24
C LYS A 206 20.46 -5.69 32.59
N ILE A 207 19.14 -5.72 32.82
CA ILE A 207 18.40 -6.97 33.11
C ILE A 207 18.48 -7.92 31.91
N ARG A 208 18.39 -7.38 30.68
CA ARG A 208 18.57 -8.14 29.45
C ARG A 208 19.88 -8.91 29.40
N ASP A 209 21.00 -8.24 29.67
CA ASP A 209 22.33 -8.86 29.61
C ASP A 209 22.48 -9.97 30.64
N ASP A 210 21.88 -9.82 31.81
CA ASP A 210 21.86 -10.85 32.89
C ASP A 210 21.02 -12.08 32.46
N VAL A 211 19.86 -11.90 31.85
CA VAL A 211 19.00 -12.99 31.35
C VAL A 211 19.69 -13.73 30.18
N TRP A 212 20.34 -13.01 29.25
CA TRP A 212 21.09 -13.63 28.15
C TRP A 212 22.30 -14.42 28.64
N ASN A 213 23.01 -13.93 29.64
CA ASN A 213 24.11 -14.64 30.25
C ASN A 213 23.65 -15.91 31.00
N LEU A 214 22.44 -15.92 31.54
CA LEU A 214 21.83 -17.09 32.18
C LEU A 214 21.41 -18.16 31.15
N LEU A 215 20.78 -17.73 30.01
CA LEU A 215 20.39 -18.63 28.91
C LEU A 215 21.60 -19.26 28.20
N GLY A 216 22.70 -18.51 28.03
CA GLY A 216 23.96 -19.00 27.44
C GLY A 216 24.70 -20.01 28.31
N LYS A 217 24.37 -20.13 29.59
CA LYS A 217 24.97 -21.08 30.54
C LYS A 217 24.17 -22.38 30.72
N LEU A 218 23.03 -22.54 30.06
CA LEU A 218 22.24 -23.77 30.10
C LEU A 218 22.93 -24.86 29.25
N PRO A 219 23.19 -26.05 29.80
CA PRO A 219 23.90 -27.11 29.09
C PRO A 219 23.02 -27.64 27.92
N VAL A 220 23.60 -27.61 26.76
CA VAL A 220 23.02 -28.20 25.53
C VAL A 220 22.88 -29.71 25.76
N GLY A 221 21.63 -30.23 25.80
CA GLY A 221 21.40 -31.68 25.82
C GLY A 221 20.45 -32.25 26.88
N LYS A 222 19.91 -31.47 27.80
CA LYS A 222 18.87 -31.96 28.71
C LYS A 222 17.47 -31.52 28.25
N LYS A 223 16.53 -32.48 28.16
CA LYS A 223 15.11 -32.20 27.91
C LYS A 223 14.61 -31.13 28.87
N PHE A 224 14.14 -30.04 28.32
CA PHE A 224 13.53 -28.94 29.08
C PHE A 224 12.27 -29.49 29.77
N THR A 225 12.32 -29.70 31.07
CA THR A 225 11.18 -30.20 31.83
C THR A 225 10.25 -29.06 32.21
N ARG A 226 8.92 -29.35 32.31
CA ARG A 226 7.89 -28.40 32.77
C ARG A 226 8.27 -27.71 34.08
N GLU A 227 9.01 -28.40 34.97
CA GLU A 227 9.49 -27.84 36.23
C GLU A 227 10.61 -26.80 36.07
N MET A 228 11.52 -26.97 35.09
CA MET A 228 12.54 -25.94 34.81
C MET A 228 11.91 -24.69 34.16
N ALA A 229 10.89 -24.87 33.31
CA ALA A 229 10.12 -23.76 32.77
C ALA A 229 9.39 -23.00 33.89
N SER A 230 8.75 -23.69 34.85
CA SER A 230 8.06 -23.05 35.99
C SER A 230 8.99 -22.37 36.98
N ARG A 231 10.21 -22.87 37.18
CA ARG A 231 11.22 -22.23 38.03
C ARG A 231 11.83 -20.99 37.37
N LEU A 232 12.02 -20.98 36.06
CA LEU A 232 12.39 -19.80 35.30
C LEU A 232 11.24 -18.77 35.33
N GLU A 233 9.99 -19.20 35.12
CA GLU A 233 8.80 -18.34 35.29
C GLU A 233 8.68 -17.73 36.70
N ALA A 234 8.92 -18.51 37.75
CA ALA A 234 8.86 -18.03 39.13
C ALA A 234 10.02 -17.07 39.47
N GLY A 235 11.22 -17.32 38.95
CA GLY A 235 12.38 -16.44 39.12
C GLY A 235 12.23 -15.11 38.37
N VAL A 236 11.66 -15.14 37.19
CA VAL A 236 11.35 -13.95 36.37
C VAL A 236 10.14 -13.20 36.96
N LYS A 237 9.08 -13.90 37.40
CA LYS A 237 7.91 -13.26 38.05
C LYS A 237 8.29 -12.53 39.35
N GLY A 238 9.24 -13.02 40.11
CA GLY A 238 9.68 -12.35 41.34
C GLY A 238 10.46 -11.04 41.11
N MET A 239 11.09 -10.87 39.95
CA MET A 239 11.81 -9.65 39.56
C MET A 239 10.98 -8.67 38.70
N VAL A 240 9.87 -9.11 38.11
CA VAL A 240 9.13 -8.41 37.04
C VAL A 240 7.84 -7.72 37.54
N THR A 241 7.49 -7.79 38.83
CA THR A 241 6.21 -7.24 39.35
C THR A 241 6.07 -5.71 39.29
N ARG A 242 6.97 -4.98 38.65
CA ARG A 242 6.81 -3.52 38.42
C ARG A 242 6.91 -3.03 36.96
N ASN A 243 7.36 -3.84 36.00
CA ASN A 243 7.49 -3.40 34.59
C ASN A 243 7.30 -4.57 33.59
N SER A 244 6.14 -5.23 33.55
CA SER A 244 5.80 -6.08 32.41
C SER A 244 5.59 -5.20 31.19
N ASN A 245 6.27 -5.51 30.06
CA ASN A 245 6.04 -4.79 28.82
C ASN A 245 4.68 -5.20 28.18
N LEU A 246 4.20 -4.40 27.22
CA LEU A 246 2.93 -4.63 26.53
C LEU A 246 2.79 -6.07 25.97
N PHE A 247 3.85 -6.62 25.42
CA PHE A 247 3.84 -7.95 24.79
C PHE A 247 3.73 -9.06 25.82
N GLU A 248 4.40 -8.92 26.95
CA GLU A 248 4.29 -9.86 28.08
C GLU A 248 2.92 -9.79 28.74
N ALA A 249 2.30 -8.60 28.79
CA ALA A 249 0.92 -8.46 29.25
C ALA A 249 -0.08 -9.21 28.36
N LEU A 250 0.26 -9.41 27.08
CA LEU A 250 -0.48 -10.24 26.13
C LEU A 250 -0.03 -11.72 26.13
N ASN A 251 0.70 -12.18 27.15
CA ASN A 251 1.24 -13.54 27.31
C ASN A 251 2.24 -13.97 26.22
N LEU A 252 2.85 -13.04 25.51
CA LEU A 252 3.94 -13.34 24.58
C LEU A 252 5.28 -13.33 25.31
N ARG A 253 6.14 -14.31 25.05
CA ARG A 253 7.52 -14.24 25.52
C ARG A 253 8.28 -13.21 24.71
N TYR A 254 8.75 -12.18 25.36
CA TYR A 254 9.49 -11.09 24.75
C TYR A 254 11.00 -11.28 24.87
N PHE A 255 11.73 -11.08 23.76
CA PHE A 255 13.18 -11.13 23.67
C PHE A 255 13.70 -9.89 22.95
N GLY A 256 14.77 -9.31 23.48
CA GLY A 256 15.38 -8.12 22.88
C GLY A 256 15.26 -6.88 23.79
N PRO A 257 15.48 -5.66 23.27
CA PRO A 257 15.93 -5.40 21.90
C PRO A 257 17.36 -5.85 21.63
N ILE A 258 17.63 -6.29 20.38
CA ILE A 258 18.99 -6.61 19.92
C ILE A 258 19.34 -5.83 18.66
N ASP A 259 20.64 -5.64 18.41
CA ASP A 259 21.13 -5.01 17.18
C ASP A 259 20.85 -5.91 15.97
N GLY A 260 19.94 -5.45 15.09
CA GLY A 260 19.54 -6.13 13.87
C GLY A 260 20.59 -6.11 12.75
N HIS A 261 21.71 -5.40 12.93
CA HIS A 261 22.83 -5.38 12.00
C HIS A 261 23.99 -6.28 12.43
N ASN A 262 23.91 -6.89 13.60
CA ASN A 262 24.89 -7.88 14.06
C ASN A 262 24.49 -9.28 13.59
N ILE A 263 24.95 -9.70 12.41
CA ILE A 263 24.63 -11.00 11.79
C ILE A 263 24.97 -12.17 12.72
N THR A 264 26.10 -12.13 13.40
CA THR A 264 26.52 -13.21 14.32
C THR A 264 25.54 -13.36 15.47
N LYS A 265 25.15 -12.23 16.10
CA LYS A 265 24.18 -12.21 17.19
C LYS A 265 22.80 -12.66 16.74
N LEU A 266 22.35 -12.21 15.55
CA LEU A 266 21.07 -12.63 14.96
C LEU A 266 21.03 -14.15 14.75
N VAL A 267 22.06 -14.73 14.15
CA VAL A 267 22.15 -16.17 13.88
C VAL A 267 22.07 -16.97 15.19
N ASP A 268 22.84 -16.58 16.22
CA ASP A 268 22.81 -17.27 17.50
C ASP A 268 21.45 -17.14 18.18
N THR A 269 20.89 -15.94 18.22
CA THR A 269 19.57 -15.69 18.81
C THR A 269 18.46 -16.47 18.10
N LEU A 270 18.40 -16.45 16.77
CA LEU A 270 17.39 -17.18 16.01
C LEU A 270 17.52 -18.70 16.19
N LYS A 271 18.76 -19.22 16.29
CA LYS A 271 19.02 -20.64 16.57
C LYS A 271 18.47 -21.03 17.94
N ASP A 272 18.67 -20.22 18.96
CA ASP A 272 18.15 -20.46 20.31
C ASP A 272 16.62 -20.38 20.36
N LEU A 273 16.04 -19.33 19.77
CA LEU A 273 14.59 -19.11 19.74
C LEU A 273 13.83 -20.18 18.95
N ARG A 274 14.45 -20.78 17.94
CA ARG A 274 13.85 -21.88 17.17
C ARG A 274 13.46 -23.08 18.05
N ASN A 275 14.18 -23.30 19.15
CA ASN A 275 13.98 -24.41 20.07
C ASN A 275 13.02 -24.07 21.23
N ILE A 276 12.60 -22.83 21.36
CA ILE A 276 11.65 -22.39 22.38
C ILE A 276 10.23 -22.58 21.86
N PRO A 277 9.37 -23.40 22.52
CA PRO A 277 8.00 -23.60 22.05
C PRO A 277 7.07 -22.43 22.38
N GLY A 278 5.93 -22.35 21.67
CA GLY A 278 4.87 -21.36 21.88
C GLY A 278 5.15 -20.00 21.24
N PRO A 279 4.20 -19.07 21.36
CA PRO A 279 4.31 -17.75 20.73
C PRO A 279 5.36 -16.89 21.43
N LYS A 280 6.21 -16.26 20.65
CA LYS A 280 7.32 -15.42 21.13
C LYS A 280 7.55 -14.25 20.18
N LEU A 281 8.05 -13.15 20.76
CA LEU A 281 8.40 -11.93 20.01
C LEU A 281 9.88 -11.62 20.22
N LEU A 282 10.59 -11.44 19.11
CA LEU A 282 11.95 -10.92 19.06
C LEU A 282 11.92 -9.47 18.60
N HIS A 283 12.35 -8.55 19.43
CA HIS A 283 12.53 -7.14 19.09
C HIS A 283 13.95 -6.91 18.57
N ILE A 284 14.07 -6.46 17.32
CA ILE A 284 15.35 -6.06 16.73
C ILE A 284 15.32 -4.57 16.39
N VAL A 285 16.44 -3.89 16.56
CA VAL A 285 16.62 -2.48 16.20
C VAL A 285 17.46 -2.41 14.95
N THR A 286 16.97 -1.71 13.95
CA THR A 286 17.65 -1.55 12.65
C THR A 286 17.71 -0.10 12.22
N VAL A 287 18.49 0.19 11.19
CA VAL A 287 18.56 1.49 10.52
C VAL A 287 18.10 1.33 9.09
N LYS A 288 16.99 1.96 8.74
CA LYS A 288 16.48 1.99 7.37
C LYS A 288 17.51 2.66 6.45
N GLY A 289 17.92 1.99 5.38
CA GLY A 289 18.97 2.49 4.48
C GLY A 289 20.40 2.10 4.87
N LYS A 290 20.59 1.19 5.83
CA LYS A 290 21.90 0.75 6.36
C LYS A 290 22.92 0.44 5.28
N GLY A 291 24.10 1.03 5.39
CA GLY A 291 25.22 0.84 4.48
C GLY A 291 25.18 1.72 3.22
N TYR A 292 24.17 2.62 3.12
CA TYR A 292 24.14 3.68 2.11
C TYR A 292 23.90 5.02 2.80
N SER A 293 24.95 5.80 3.04
CA SER A 293 24.97 6.96 3.92
C SER A 293 23.91 8.02 3.60
N LEU A 294 23.56 8.18 2.32
CA LEU A 294 22.52 9.13 1.91
C LEU A 294 21.12 8.65 2.31
N ALA A 295 20.88 7.33 2.26
CA ALA A 295 19.60 6.76 2.70
C ALA A 295 19.47 6.72 4.23
N GLU A 296 20.56 6.56 4.96
CA GLU A 296 20.56 6.66 6.42
C GLU A 296 20.21 8.08 6.90
N LYS A 297 20.62 9.12 6.14
CA LYS A 297 20.37 10.53 6.46
C LYS A 297 18.96 11.00 6.12
N ASP A 298 18.35 10.49 5.04
CA ASP A 298 17.02 10.89 4.57
C ASP A 298 16.21 9.67 4.15
N GLN A 299 15.67 8.98 5.14
CA GLN A 299 15.02 7.68 4.98
C GLN A 299 13.69 7.75 4.20
N THR A 300 13.01 8.89 4.23
CA THR A 300 11.77 9.13 3.48
C THR A 300 12.07 9.26 1.99
N LYS A 301 13.01 10.13 1.61
CA LYS A 301 13.44 10.33 0.21
C LYS A 301 13.91 9.01 -0.43
N TRP A 302 14.63 8.19 0.34
CA TRP A 302 15.23 6.94 -0.13
C TRP A 302 14.33 5.72 0.05
N HIS A 303 13.07 5.89 0.42
CA HIS A 303 12.13 4.77 0.47
C HIS A 303 11.96 4.09 -0.91
N ALA A 304 11.69 4.89 -1.95
CA ALA A 304 11.61 4.45 -3.34
C ALA A 304 12.10 5.60 -4.28
N PRO A 305 13.41 5.82 -4.39
CA PRO A 305 13.98 7.04 -4.98
C PRO A 305 13.83 7.15 -6.51
N GLY A 306 13.36 6.09 -7.18
CA GLY A 306 13.42 5.99 -8.64
C GLY A 306 14.83 5.62 -9.11
N LEU A 307 15.27 6.16 -10.27
CA LEU A 307 16.61 5.94 -10.81
C LEU A 307 17.59 6.98 -10.26
N PHE A 308 18.79 6.57 -9.89
CA PHE A 308 19.78 7.46 -9.30
C PHE A 308 21.22 7.03 -9.58
N ASP A 309 22.14 7.98 -9.51
CA ASP A 309 23.57 7.69 -9.48
C ASP A 309 23.95 7.15 -8.09
N LYS A 310 24.44 5.90 -8.05
CA LYS A 310 24.76 5.23 -6.78
C LYS A 310 25.97 5.83 -6.03
N ILE A 311 26.81 6.63 -6.72
CA ILE A 311 28.00 7.26 -6.12
C ILE A 311 27.64 8.63 -5.55
N THR A 312 26.99 9.47 -6.36
CA THR A 312 26.65 10.85 -5.98
C THR A 312 25.33 10.95 -5.24
N GLY A 313 24.42 9.98 -5.43
CA GLY A 313 23.04 10.03 -4.92
C GLY A 313 22.15 10.99 -5.71
N GLU A 314 22.58 11.47 -6.87
CA GLU A 314 21.74 12.29 -7.73
C GLU A 314 20.59 11.45 -8.29
N ILE A 315 19.35 11.87 -7.99
CA ILE A 315 18.14 11.23 -8.53
C ILE A 315 17.88 11.79 -9.93
N TYR A 316 17.81 10.91 -10.92
CA TYR A 316 17.58 11.28 -12.29
C TYR A 316 16.14 11.77 -12.48
N LYS A 317 15.99 13.06 -12.78
CA LYS A 317 14.71 13.67 -13.14
C LYS A 317 14.62 13.82 -14.65
N LYS A 318 13.49 13.47 -15.22
CA LYS A 318 13.22 13.82 -16.61
C LYS A 318 13.26 15.34 -16.76
N LYS A 319 14.02 15.83 -17.73
CA LYS A 319 14.00 17.26 -18.13
C LYS A 319 12.89 17.43 -19.15
N TYR A 320 12.12 18.49 -18.99
CA TYR A 320 11.04 18.84 -19.90
C TYR A 320 11.29 20.29 -20.37
N ASP A 321 11.05 20.54 -21.64
CA ASP A 321 11.22 21.87 -22.22
C ASP A 321 10.04 22.80 -21.94
N LEU A 322 8.88 22.22 -21.58
CA LEU A 322 7.65 22.94 -21.26
C LEU A 322 7.23 22.68 -19.81
N PRO A 323 6.52 23.63 -19.19
CA PRO A 323 5.92 23.41 -17.88
C PRO A 323 5.07 22.14 -17.87
N GLN A 324 5.31 21.28 -16.88
CA GLN A 324 4.57 20.04 -16.72
C GLN A 324 3.37 20.25 -15.79
N PRO A 325 2.27 19.54 -16.02
CA PRO A 325 1.17 19.48 -15.07
C PRO A 325 1.66 18.99 -13.69
N PRO A 326 1.08 19.48 -12.58
CA PRO A 326 1.38 18.95 -11.26
C PRO A 326 0.85 17.54 -11.09
N LYS A 327 1.35 16.84 -10.09
CA LYS A 327 0.74 15.58 -9.66
C LYS A 327 -0.60 15.87 -8.97
N TYR A 328 -1.58 14.99 -9.15
CA TYR A 328 -2.88 15.15 -8.50
C TYR A 328 -2.78 15.29 -6.98
N GLN A 329 -1.89 14.53 -6.33
CA GLN A 329 -1.65 14.67 -4.89
C GLN A 329 -1.18 16.06 -4.48
N ASP A 330 -0.34 16.72 -5.30
CA ASP A 330 0.15 18.06 -5.00
C ASP A 330 -0.95 19.12 -5.21
N VAL A 331 -1.81 18.92 -6.21
CA VAL A 331 -3.03 19.73 -6.38
C VAL A 331 -3.94 19.61 -5.16
N PHE A 332 -4.15 18.36 -4.65
CA PHE A 332 -4.88 18.14 -3.41
C PHE A 332 -4.24 18.91 -2.24
N GLY A 333 -2.94 18.72 -1.98
CA GLY A 333 -2.25 19.35 -0.85
C GLY A 333 -2.31 20.88 -0.87
N HIS A 334 -2.08 21.51 -2.04
CA HIS A 334 -2.21 22.95 -2.19
C HIS A 334 -3.65 23.45 -2.04
N THR A 335 -4.62 22.71 -2.57
CA THR A 335 -6.04 23.06 -2.45
C THR A 335 -6.52 22.94 -1.01
N MET A 336 -6.04 21.96 -0.25
CA MET A 336 -6.31 21.83 1.19
C MET A 336 -5.92 23.08 1.97
N ILE A 337 -4.72 23.64 1.71
CA ILE A 337 -4.29 24.88 2.35
C ILE A 337 -5.22 26.03 1.97
N GLU A 338 -5.49 26.20 0.67
CA GLU A 338 -6.33 27.30 0.16
C GLU A 338 -7.74 27.27 0.76
N LEU A 339 -8.35 26.09 0.85
CA LEU A 339 -9.67 25.94 1.45
C LEU A 339 -9.64 26.13 2.98
N ALA A 340 -8.60 25.65 3.65
CA ALA A 340 -8.46 25.77 5.09
C ALA A 340 -8.18 27.22 5.54
N GLU A 341 -7.54 28.04 4.71
CA GLU A 341 -7.38 29.48 4.94
C GLU A 341 -8.73 30.22 4.92
N GLN A 342 -9.67 29.77 4.09
CA GLN A 342 -11.00 30.36 3.94
C GLN A 342 -12.03 29.81 4.92
N ASN A 343 -11.85 28.57 5.42
CA ASN A 343 -12.80 27.89 6.28
C ASN A 343 -12.09 27.22 7.48
N ALA A 344 -12.27 27.81 8.66
CA ALA A 344 -11.67 27.33 9.91
C ALA A 344 -12.16 25.93 10.34
N LYS A 345 -13.26 25.44 9.80
CA LYS A 345 -13.80 24.11 10.13
C LYS A 345 -13.09 22.97 9.39
N ILE A 346 -12.24 23.24 8.39
CA ILE A 346 -11.57 22.22 7.60
C ILE A 346 -10.45 21.57 8.41
N MET A 347 -10.48 20.24 8.47
CA MET A 347 -9.47 19.36 9.04
C MET A 347 -8.98 18.36 8.01
N GLY A 348 -7.70 17.95 8.09
CA GLY A 348 -7.09 16.92 7.25
C GLY A 348 -6.67 15.70 8.06
N ILE A 349 -6.98 14.50 7.59
CA ILE A 349 -6.54 13.24 8.21
C ILE A 349 -5.94 12.34 7.13
N THR A 350 -4.82 11.69 7.46
CA THR A 350 -4.23 10.64 6.61
C THR A 350 -3.64 9.53 7.48
N PRO A 351 -3.83 8.24 7.12
CA PRO A 351 -3.17 7.12 7.79
C PRO A 351 -1.79 6.86 7.18
N ALA A 352 -0.74 7.35 7.86
CA ALA A 352 0.68 7.13 7.55
C ALA A 352 1.17 7.58 6.16
N MET A 353 0.45 8.53 5.53
CA MET A 353 0.77 8.98 4.17
C MET A 353 0.91 10.52 4.05
N PRO A 354 1.55 11.23 4.99
CA PRO A 354 1.68 12.69 4.91
C PRO A 354 2.32 13.16 3.60
N SER A 355 3.50 12.64 3.27
CA SER A 355 4.23 12.98 2.05
C SER A 355 3.58 12.37 0.80
N GLY A 356 3.07 11.15 0.91
CA GLY A 356 2.46 10.43 -0.21
C GLY A 356 1.17 11.06 -0.71
N SER A 357 0.38 11.65 0.18
CA SER A 357 -0.87 12.35 -0.14
C SER A 357 -0.67 13.86 -0.35
N SER A 358 0.51 14.41 -0.05
CA SER A 358 0.81 15.85 0.06
C SER A 358 0.00 16.58 1.15
N LEU A 359 -0.68 15.89 2.06
CA LEU A 359 -1.30 16.50 3.24
C LEU A 359 -0.24 17.16 4.14
N LYS A 360 1.02 16.68 4.02
CA LYS A 360 2.17 17.30 4.69
C LYS A 360 2.24 18.82 4.49
N PHE A 361 1.83 19.35 3.35
CA PHE A 361 1.83 20.80 3.10
C PHE A 361 0.92 21.55 4.10
N MET A 362 -0.26 20.98 4.41
CA MET A 362 -1.16 21.54 5.42
C MET A 362 -0.63 21.28 6.83
N MET A 363 -0.05 20.09 7.11
CA MET A 363 0.56 19.77 8.42
C MET A 363 1.69 20.75 8.77
N ASP A 364 2.54 21.10 7.80
CA ASP A 364 3.64 22.03 8.01
C ASP A 364 3.15 23.48 8.26
N LYS A 365 2.01 23.87 7.67
CA LYS A 365 1.46 25.22 7.78
C LYS A 365 0.43 25.38 8.89
N MET A 366 -0.36 24.34 9.16
CA MET A 366 -1.48 24.33 10.10
C MET A 366 -1.47 23.01 10.93
N PRO A 367 -0.45 22.78 11.79
CA PRO A 367 -0.24 21.50 12.46
C PRO A 367 -1.41 21.06 13.36
N ASP A 368 -2.18 22.02 13.90
CA ASP A 368 -3.34 21.72 14.76
C ASP A 368 -4.59 21.28 13.97
N ARG A 369 -4.51 21.25 12.63
CA ARG A 369 -5.64 20.98 11.74
C ARG A 369 -5.40 19.86 10.74
N ALA A 370 -4.24 19.24 10.77
CA ALA A 370 -3.91 18.11 9.89
C ALA A 370 -3.14 17.05 10.66
N PHE A 371 -3.60 15.80 10.59
CA PHE A 371 -3.17 14.71 11.45
C PHE A 371 -2.75 13.48 10.66
N ASP A 372 -1.60 12.91 11.02
CA ASP A 372 -1.24 11.54 10.71
C ASP A 372 -1.64 10.64 11.88
N VAL A 373 -2.39 9.58 11.60
CA VAL A 373 -2.90 8.66 12.62
C VAL A 373 -2.16 7.30 12.65
N GLY A 374 -1.06 7.18 11.90
CA GLY A 374 -0.37 5.89 11.69
C GLY A 374 -1.10 5.02 10.66
N ILE A 375 -0.67 3.76 10.49
CA ILE A 375 -1.30 2.84 9.51
C ILE A 375 -2.62 2.30 10.08
N CYS A 376 -3.65 3.17 10.15
CA CYS A 376 -4.90 2.91 10.87
C CYS A 376 -6.11 3.47 10.09
N GLU A 377 -6.41 2.92 8.91
CA GLU A 377 -7.46 3.42 8.02
C GLU A 377 -8.84 3.41 8.69
N GLN A 378 -9.18 2.35 9.43
CA GLN A 378 -10.43 2.23 10.19
C GLN A 378 -10.57 3.37 11.22
N HIS A 379 -9.50 3.61 11.99
CA HIS A 379 -9.46 4.71 12.96
C HIS A 379 -9.58 6.07 12.27
N ALA A 380 -8.89 6.28 11.13
CA ALA A 380 -8.96 7.53 10.37
C ALA A 380 -10.41 7.87 9.98
N VAL A 381 -11.18 6.89 9.53
CA VAL A 381 -12.59 7.09 9.13
C VAL A 381 -13.48 7.39 10.33
N THR A 382 -13.41 6.59 11.40
CA THR A 382 -14.24 6.81 12.60
C THR A 382 -13.88 8.12 13.31
N LEU A 383 -12.57 8.47 13.37
CA LEU A 383 -12.12 9.76 13.88
C LEU A 383 -12.70 10.93 13.07
N SER A 384 -12.68 10.82 11.74
CA SER A 384 -13.29 11.80 10.84
C SER A 384 -14.80 11.95 11.09
N ALA A 385 -15.49 10.84 11.30
CA ALA A 385 -16.91 10.84 11.65
C ALA A 385 -17.16 11.57 12.99
N GLY A 386 -16.36 11.24 14.02
CA GLY A 386 -16.45 11.91 15.32
C GLY A 386 -16.26 13.42 15.22
N MET A 387 -15.26 13.90 14.48
CA MET A 387 -15.04 15.33 14.24
C MET A 387 -16.19 15.97 13.47
N ALA A 388 -16.75 15.28 12.47
CA ALA A 388 -17.88 15.76 11.69
C ALA A 388 -19.15 15.96 12.54
N THR A 389 -19.38 15.14 13.58
CA THR A 389 -20.50 15.34 14.54
C THR A 389 -20.35 16.66 15.31
N GLN A 390 -19.13 17.18 15.45
CA GLN A 390 -18.84 18.45 16.11
C GLN A 390 -18.78 19.64 15.13
N GLY A 391 -19.27 19.44 13.90
CA GLY A 391 -19.38 20.48 12.90
C GLY A 391 -18.10 20.74 12.10
N MET A 392 -17.06 19.92 12.23
CA MET A 392 -15.87 20.01 11.40
C MET A 392 -16.12 19.47 9.99
N ARG A 393 -15.40 20.00 9.03
CA ARG A 393 -15.39 19.52 7.64
C ARG A 393 -14.08 18.74 7.43
N VAL A 394 -14.13 17.43 7.54
CA VAL A 394 -12.95 16.59 7.53
C VAL A 394 -12.68 16.05 6.13
N PHE A 395 -11.48 16.28 5.64
CA PHE A 395 -10.91 15.65 4.44
C PHE A 395 -10.04 14.47 4.88
N CYS A 396 -10.56 13.26 4.72
CA CYS A 396 -9.87 12.02 5.02
C CYS A 396 -9.20 11.50 3.75
N ASN A 397 -7.88 11.65 3.65
CA ASN A 397 -7.12 11.21 2.49
C ASN A 397 -6.52 9.82 2.73
N ILE A 398 -6.99 8.85 1.96
CA ILE A 398 -6.54 7.45 2.01
C ILE A 398 -6.32 6.97 0.58
N TYR A 399 -5.28 6.16 0.33
CA TYR A 399 -5.14 5.52 -0.98
C TYR A 399 -6.32 4.60 -1.26
N SER A 400 -6.82 4.61 -2.50
CA SER A 400 -8.01 3.86 -2.89
C SER A 400 -7.95 2.38 -2.50
N SER A 401 -6.82 1.69 -2.75
CA SER A 401 -6.65 0.28 -2.36
C SER A 401 -6.62 0.07 -0.83
N PHE A 402 -6.12 1.04 -0.04
CA PHE A 402 -6.07 0.94 1.42
C PHE A 402 -7.41 1.28 2.07
N MET A 403 -8.23 2.08 1.39
CA MET A 403 -9.58 2.43 1.85
C MET A 403 -10.50 1.20 2.01
N GLN A 404 -10.21 0.10 1.32
CA GLN A 404 -10.91 -1.18 1.48
C GLN A 404 -10.94 -1.66 2.94
N ARG A 405 -9.91 -1.35 3.76
CA ARG A 405 -9.86 -1.69 5.19
C ARG A 405 -10.91 -0.99 6.02
N ALA A 406 -11.36 0.18 5.61
CA ALA A 406 -12.28 1.01 6.37
C ALA A 406 -13.70 1.00 5.79
N PHE A 407 -14.03 0.01 4.93
CA PHE A 407 -15.34 -0.08 4.28
C PHE A 407 -16.48 -0.12 5.30
N ASP A 408 -16.37 -0.95 6.35
CA ASP A 408 -17.38 -1.05 7.40
C ASP A 408 -17.59 0.30 8.11
N GLN A 409 -16.51 1.01 8.46
CA GLN A 409 -16.59 2.31 9.13
C GLN A 409 -17.23 3.37 8.24
N VAL A 410 -17.03 3.31 6.91
CA VAL A 410 -17.75 4.20 5.99
C VAL A 410 -19.23 3.91 6.00
N VAL A 411 -19.64 2.65 5.99
CA VAL A 411 -21.07 2.27 6.04
C VAL A 411 -21.69 2.66 7.37
N HIS A 412 -21.12 2.16 8.47
CA HIS A 412 -21.71 2.25 9.81
C HIS A 412 -21.54 3.63 10.44
N ASP A 413 -20.29 4.15 10.45
CA ASP A 413 -19.98 5.37 11.21
C ASP A 413 -20.27 6.65 10.43
N VAL A 414 -20.30 6.59 9.09
CA VAL A 414 -20.44 7.79 8.25
C VAL A 414 -21.76 7.80 7.46
N ALA A 415 -22.00 6.81 6.59
CA ALA A 415 -23.11 6.86 5.62
C ALA A 415 -24.48 6.68 6.28
N ILE A 416 -24.65 5.76 7.24
CA ILE A 416 -25.89 5.58 8.00
C ILE A 416 -26.24 6.88 8.74
N GLN A 417 -25.24 7.56 9.31
CA GLN A 417 -25.41 8.80 10.06
C GLN A 417 -25.46 10.05 9.17
N LYS A 418 -25.24 9.90 7.86
CA LYS A 418 -25.19 11.01 6.88
C LYS A 418 -24.19 12.11 7.26
N LEU A 419 -23.04 11.74 7.82
CA LEU A 419 -22.03 12.69 8.24
C LEU A 419 -21.23 13.20 7.01
N PRO A 420 -21.04 14.52 6.87
CA PRO A 420 -20.44 15.11 5.69
C PRO A 420 -18.88 15.01 5.68
N VAL A 421 -18.36 13.80 5.80
CA VAL A 421 -16.94 13.50 5.66
C VAL A 421 -16.56 13.50 4.18
N VAL A 422 -15.42 14.11 3.82
CA VAL A 422 -14.89 14.11 2.46
C VAL A 422 -13.78 13.08 2.36
N PHE A 423 -14.01 12.01 1.61
CA PHE A 423 -13.03 10.98 1.34
C PHE A 423 -12.26 11.31 0.07
N CYS A 424 -10.98 11.63 0.18
CA CYS A 424 -10.09 11.85 -0.94
C CYS A 424 -9.30 10.58 -1.21
N LEU A 425 -9.72 9.84 -2.25
CA LEU A 425 -9.10 8.57 -2.62
C LEU A 425 -7.99 8.81 -3.62
N ASP A 426 -6.78 8.91 -3.11
CA ASP A 426 -5.58 9.02 -3.93
C ASP A 426 -5.22 7.64 -4.53
N ARG A 427 -4.54 7.59 -5.66
CA ARG A 427 -4.17 6.36 -6.38
C ARG A 427 -5.40 5.52 -6.77
N ALA A 428 -6.50 6.15 -7.16
CA ALA A 428 -7.62 5.44 -7.77
C ALA A 428 -7.21 4.89 -9.15
N GLY A 429 -7.79 3.75 -9.52
CA GLY A 429 -7.45 3.07 -10.75
C GLY A 429 -6.11 2.32 -10.73
N LEU A 430 -5.49 2.16 -11.87
CA LEU A 430 -4.19 1.51 -12.00
C LEU A 430 -3.07 2.41 -11.46
N VAL A 431 -2.12 1.83 -10.72
CA VAL A 431 -1.03 2.59 -10.09
C VAL A 431 0.37 2.24 -10.59
N GLY A 432 0.49 1.24 -11.46
CA GLY A 432 1.76 0.92 -12.11
C GLY A 432 2.55 -0.19 -11.42
N GLU A 433 3.79 0.10 -11.05
CA GLU A 433 4.82 -0.89 -10.71
C GLU A 433 4.58 -1.63 -9.38
N ASP A 434 3.72 -1.13 -8.51
CA ASP A 434 3.34 -1.79 -7.25
C ASP A 434 2.28 -2.88 -7.45
N GLY A 435 1.59 -2.86 -8.59
CA GLY A 435 0.74 -3.94 -9.06
C GLY A 435 -0.56 -4.13 -8.28
N PRO A 436 -1.08 -5.37 -8.28
CA PRO A 436 -2.44 -5.71 -7.84
C PRO A 436 -2.74 -5.34 -6.39
N THR A 437 -1.74 -5.28 -5.53
CA THR A 437 -1.93 -4.91 -4.12
C THR A 437 -2.16 -3.41 -3.92
N HIS A 438 -1.86 -2.60 -4.94
CA HIS A 438 -1.96 -1.14 -4.86
C HIS A 438 -2.93 -0.54 -5.87
N HIS A 439 -3.41 -1.28 -6.88
CA HIS A 439 -4.43 -0.79 -7.80
C HIS A 439 -5.71 -0.43 -7.06
N GLY A 440 -6.17 0.80 -7.25
CA GLY A 440 -7.45 1.31 -6.73
C GLY A 440 -8.61 0.94 -7.66
N ALA A 441 -8.76 -0.35 -7.96
CA ALA A 441 -9.68 -0.84 -8.98
C ALA A 441 -11.13 -0.97 -8.49
N TYR A 442 -11.37 -1.08 -7.18
CA TYR A 442 -12.64 -1.55 -6.64
C TYR A 442 -13.44 -0.47 -5.90
N ASP A 443 -12.95 0.75 -5.79
CA ASP A 443 -13.58 1.83 -5.02
C ASP A 443 -14.96 2.24 -5.57
N ILE A 444 -15.14 2.29 -6.89
CA ILE A 444 -16.43 2.64 -7.49
C ILE A 444 -17.51 1.64 -7.07
N PRO A 445 -17.39 0.31 -7.31
CA PRO A 445 -18.44 -0.64 -6.96
C PRO A 445 -18.75 -0.69 -5.46
N TYR A 446 -17.75 -0.71 -4.58
CA TYR A 446 -18.05 -0.85 -3.16
C TYR A 446 -18.63 0.44 -2.56
N PHE A 447 -18.34 1.63 -3.08
CA PHE A 447 -19.02 2.85 -2.65
C PHE A 447 -20.40 3.02 -3.29
N ARG A 448 -20.59 2.58 -4.55
CA ARG A 448 -21.90 2.68 -5.21
C ARG A 448 -23.00 1.93 -4.49
N CYS A 449 -22.71 0.79 -3.89
CA CYS A 449 -23.73 0.01 -3.16
C CYS A 449 -24.16 0.67 -1.82
N ILE A 450 -23.41 1.66 -1.30
CA ILE A 450 -23.75 2.31 -0.02
C ILE A 450 -24.75 3.45 -0.28
N PRO A 451 -25.92 3.46 0.42
CA PRO A 451 -26.83 4.62 0.38
C PRO A 451 -26.19 5.89 0.92
N ASN A 452 -26.75 7.05 0.58
CA ASN A 452 -26.34 8.36 1.09
C ASN A 452 -24.88 8.77 0.73
N MET A 453 -24.24 8.17 -0.26
CA MET A 453 -22.90 8.53 -0.70
C MET A 453 -22.94 9.39 -1.97
N ILE A 454 -22.06 10.38 -2.06
CA ILE A 454 -21.74 11.10 -3.30
C ILE A 454 -20.41 10.58 -3.80
N ILE A 455 -20.32 10.16 -5.08
CA ILE A 455 -19.13 9.57 -5.67
C ILE A 455 -18.75 10.32 -6.92
N SER A 456 -17.58 10.93 -6.94
CA SER A 456 -17.08 11.77 -8.02
C SER A 456 -15.66 11.41 -8.43
N ALA A 457 -15.33 11.76 -9.69
CA ALA A 457 -13.97 11.67 -10.21
C ALA A 457 -13.65 12.88 -11.10
N PRO A 458 -12.56 13.60 -10.85
CA PRO A 458 -12.14 14.72 -11.68
C PRO A 458 -11.50 14.23 -12.97
N MET A 459 -11.82 14.89 -14.09
CA MET A 459 -11.14 14.66 -15.34
C MET A 459 -9.76 15.33 -15.41
N ASN A 460 -9.57 16.42 -14.65
CA ASN A 460 -8.33 17.19 -14.58
C ASN A 460 -8.15 17.89 -13.23
N GLU A 461 -7.07 18.64 -13.07
CA GLU A 461 -6.67 19.30 -11.84
C GLU A 461 -7.67 20.35 -11.36
N GLN A 462 -8.24 21.15 -12.28
CA GLN A 462 -9.24 22.18 -11.92
C GLN A 462 -10.55 21.52 -11.46
N GLU A 463 -10.94 20.41 -12.08
CA GLU A 463 -12.11 19.64 -11.63
C GLU A 463 -11.87 19.06 -10.22
N LEU A 464 -10.65 18.58 -9.90
CA LEU A 464 -10.31 18.14 -8.54
C LEU A 464 -10.50 19.30 -7.53
N ARG A 465 -10.00 20.49 -7.83
CA ARG A 465 -10.15 21.67 -6.98
C ARG A 465 -11.62 22.04 -6.77
N ASN A 466 -12.41 22.04 -7.84
CA ASN A 466 -13.82 22.38 -7.80
C ASN A 466 -14.65 21.36 -7.01
N LEU A 467 -14.34 20.04 -7.16
CA LEU A 467 -14.96 18.98 -6.36
C LEU A 467 -14.62 19.13 -4.86
N MET A 468 -13.36 19.43 -4.51
CA MET A 468 -12.94 19.69 -3.14
C MET A 468 -13.65 20.94 -2.56
N TYR A 469 -13.75 21.99 -3.34
CA TYR A 469 -14.48 23.20 -2.95
C TYR A 469 -15.96 22.91 -2.72
N THR A 470 -16.60 22.17 -3.62
CA THR A 470 -18.02 21.79 -3.51
C THR A 470 -18.27 20.91 -2.29
N ALA A 471 -17.38 19.95 -2.02
CA ALA A 471 -17.51 19.02 -0.91
C ALA A 471 -17.48 19.72 0.47
N GLN A 472 -16.80 20.87 0.60
CA GLN A 472 -16.69 21.58 1.88
C GLN A 472 -17.84 22.59 2.14
N LEU A 473 -18.69 22.87 1.14
CA LEU A 473 -19.79 23.83 1.30
C LEU A 473 -20.81 23.35 2.34
N GLU A 474 -21.41 24.29 3.07
CA GLU A 474 -22.45 24.00 4.06
C GLU A 474 -23.70 23.33 3.46
N SER A 475 -23.95 23.54 2.17
CA SER A 475 -25.02 22.86 1.42
C SER A 475 -24.78 21.36 1.21
N THR A 476 -23.54 20.91 1.24
CA THR A 476 -23.16 19.50 1.10
C THR A 476 -23.34 18.78 2.43
N LYS A 477 -24.43 17.99 2.56
CA LYS A 477 -24.83 17.33 3.82
C LYS A 477 -24.50 15.85 3.88
N LEU A 478 -24.09 15.24 2.78
CA LEU A 478 -23.80 13.82 2.66
C LEU A 478 -22.30 13.56 2.55
N PRO A 479 -21.82 12.36 2.90
CA PRO A 479 -20.44 11.96 2.67
C PRO A 479 -20.08 12.04 1.18
N PHE A 480 -18.88 12.54 0.89
CA PHE A 480 -18.44 12.87 -0.45
C PHE A 480 -17.13 12.17 -0.79
N VAL A 481 -17.13 11.33 -1.80
CA VAL A 481 -15.95 10.64 -2.32
C VAL A 481 -15.42 11.39 -3.54
N ILE A 482 -14.14 11.73 -3.53
CA ILE A 482 -13.40 12.29 -4.65
C ILE A 482 -12.24 11.33 -4.95
N ARG A 483 -12.33 10.59 -6.04
CA ARG A 483 -11.30 9.63 -6.46
C ARG A 483 -10.44 10.22 -7.59
N TYR A 484 -9.12 10.16 -7.47
CA TYR A 484 -8.19 10.69 -8.47
C TYR A 484 -6.95 9.80 -8.64
N PRO A 485 -6.32 9.79 -9.85
CA PRO A 485 -5.27 8.84 -10.17
C PRO A 485 -3.91 9.22 -9.57
N ARG A 486 -2.99 8.26 -9.57
CA ARG A 486 -1.57 8.49 -9.35
C ARG A 486 -0.95 9.23 -10.52
N GLY A 487 -0.07 10.18 -10.25
CA GLY A 487 0.80 10.81 -11.23
C GLY A 487 0.39 12.21 -11.65
N GLU A 488 0.96 12.63 -12.77
CA GLU A 488 0.78 13.97 -13.31
C GLU A 488 -0.62 14.12 -13.93
N GLY A 489 -1.17 15.32 -13.84
CA GLY A 489 -2.41 15.67 -14.49
C GLY A 489 -2.23 16.02 -15.98
N VAL A 490 -3.06 16.92 -16.49
CA VAL A 490 -3.08 17.31 -17.91
C VAL A 490 -3.03 18.83 -18.13
N MET A 491 -3.09 19.63 -17.05
CA MET A 491 -3.17 21.09 -17.13
C MET A 491 -1.98 21.75 -16.41
N PRO A 492 -0.96 22.28 -17.13
CA PRO A 492 0.10 23.06 -16.50
C PRO A 492 -0.43 24.31 -15.76
N GLU A 493 -1.43 25.00 -16.33
CA GLU A 493 -2.13 26.13 -15.73
C GLU A 493 -3.40 25.66 -14.98
N TRP A 494 -3.21 24.93 -13.91
CA TRP A 494 -4.28 24.24 -13.17
C TRP A 494 -4.99 25.11 -12.13
N LYS A 495 -4.35 26.18 -11.64
CA LYS A 495 -4.85 27.00 -10.53
C LYS A 495 -5.73 28.15 -11.06
N LYS A 496 -6.98 27.84 -11.36
CA LYS A 496 -8.03 28.80 -11.71
C LYS A 496 -8.91 29.10 -10.49
N PRO A 497 -9.78 30.13 -10.51
CA PRO A 497 -10.76 30.36 -9.44
C PRO A 497 -11.57 29.11 -9.12
N LEU A 498 -11.90 28.95 -7.84
CA LEU A 498 -12.72 27.84 -7.36
C LEU A 498 -14.20 28.06 -7.75
N GLU A 499 -14.85 27.03 -8.27
CA GLU A 499 -16.24 27.07 -8.67
C GLU A 499 -17.00 25.93 -7.99
N ALA A 500 -18.20 26.22 -7.46
CA ALA A 500 -19.10 25.19 -6.95
C ALA A 500 -19.72 24.42 -8.11
N LEU A 501 -19.63 23.09 -8.03
CA LEU A 501 -20.27 22.20 -9.00
C LEU A 501 -21.64 21.77 -8.47
N GLU A 502 -22.62 21.66 -9.35
CA GLU A 502 -23.89 21.05 -9.02
C GLU A 502 -23.70 19.53 -8.84
N ILE A 503 -24.01 19.02 -7.65
CA ILE A 503 -23.82 17.62 -7.31
C ILE A 503 -24.73 16.74 -8.20
N GLY A 504 -24.15 15.69 -8.79
CA GLY A 504 -24.87 14.80 -9.69
C GLY A 504 -25.03 15.35 -11.11
N LYS A 505 -24.31 16.43 -11.49
CA LYS A 505 -24.35 16.98 -12.84
C LYS A 505 -23.05 16.73 -13.61
N GLY A 506 -23.22 16.04 -14.73
CA GLY A 506 -22.19 15.92 -15.77
C GLY A 506 -22.13 17.11 -16.69
N ARG A 507 -21.36 16.97 -17.76
CA ARG A 507 -21.29 17.99 -18.83
C ARG A 507 -21.03 17.36 -20.19
N LYS A 508 -21.60 17.96 -21.22
CA LYS A 508 -21.30 17.64 -22.58
C LYS A 508 -20.04 18.38 -23.01
N LEU A 509 -19.00 17.65 -23.39
CA LEU A 509 -17.72 18.20 -23.85
C LEU A 509 -17.69 18.39 -25.35
N LYS A 510 -18.42 17.55 -26.09
CA LYS A 510 -18.47 17.59 -27.55
C LYS A 510 -19.76 16.97 -28.08
N GLU A 511 -20.33 17.61 -29.06
CA GLU A 511 -21.41 17.05 -29.87
C GLU A 511 -20.88 16.01 -30.86
N GLY A 512 -21.70 15.01 -31.16
CA GLY A 512 -21.48 13.98 -32.17
C GLY A 512 -22.75 13.56 -32.84
N LYS A 513 -22.68 12.56 -33.75
CA LYS A 513 -23.82 12.02 -34.45
C LYS A 513 -23.88 10.49 -34.43
N ASP A 514 -22.73 9.84 -34.43
CA ASP A 514 -22.66 8.41 -34.72
C ASP A 514 -22.70 7.57 -33.47
N ILE A 515 -21.89 7.96 -32.45
CA ILE A 515 -21.68 7.26 -31.21
C ILE A 515 -21.32 8.25 -30.11
N ALA A 516 -21.62 7.96 -28.83
CA ALA A 516 -21.21 8.76 -27.70
C ALA A 516 -20.29 8.00 -26.74
N ILE A 517 -19.29 8.71 -26.21
CA ILE A 517 -18.44 8.23 -25.12
C ILE A 517 -18.85 8.95 -23.83
N LEU A 518 -19.24 8.17 -22.84
CA LEU A 518 -19.51 8.62 -21.48
C LEU A 518 -18.28 8.29 -20.63
N SER A 519 -17.53 9.31 -20.22
CA SER A 519 -16.31 9.12 -19.45
C SER A 519 -16.50 9.47 -17.97
N PHE A 520 -15.78 8.77 -17.10
CA PHE A 520 -15.76 9.02 -15.66
C PHE A 520 -14.33 9.28 -15.17
N GLY A 521 -14.04 10.53 -14.84
CA GLY A 521 -12.76 10.97 -14.33
C GLY A 521 -11.64 11.05 -15.39
N HIS A 522 -10.40 10.80 -14.96
CA HIS A 522 -9.19 10.96 -15.78
C HIS A 522 -9.22 10.27 -17.16
N PRO A 523 -9.81 9.06 -17.33
CA PRO A 523 -9.92 8.42 -18.64
C PRO A 523 -10.66 9.23 -19.72
N GLY A 524 -11.42 10.24 -19.34
CA GLY A 524 -11.98 11.22 -20.26
C GLY A 524 -10.94 11.91 -21.13
N ASN A 525 -9.69 12.04 -20.66
CA ASN A 525 -8.57 12.56 -21.45
C ASN A 525 -8.13 11.59 -22.55
N PHE A 526 -8.18 10.27 -22.29
CA PHE A 526 -7.91 9.24 -23.29
C PHE A 526 -9.02 9.23 -24.37
N ALA A 527 -10.28 9.36 -23.93
CA ALA A 527 -11.42 9.52 -24.83
C ALA A 527 -11.27 10.77 -25.71
N ALA A 528 -10.89 11.90 -25.16
CA ALA A 528 -10.65 13.12 -25.93
C ALA A 528 -9.50 12.97 -26.95
N ALA A 529 -8.45 12.21 -26.63
CA ALA A 529 -7.38 11.88 -27.57
C ALA A 529 -7.89 10.96 -28.69
N ALA A 530 -8.59 9.87 -28.35
CA ALA A 530 -9.19 8.96 -29.32
C ALA A 530 -10.14 9.69 -30.29
N ILE A 531 -10.97 10.59 -29.79
CA ILE A 531 -11.90 11.39 -30.61
C ILE A 531 -11.16 12.31 -31.59
N ARG A 532 -9.98 12.83 -31.25
CA ARG A 532 -9.17 13.61 -32.20
C ARG A 532 -8.69 12.75 -33.36
N ASP A 533 -8.24 11.54 -33.07
CA ASP A 533 -7.75 10.60 -34.10
C ASP A 533 -8.88 10.12 -35.01
N LEU A 534 -10.06 9.80 -34.45
CA LEU A 534 -11.25 9.36 -35.20
C LEU A 534 -11.83 10.41 -36.15
N ARG A 535 -11.49 11.70 -36.00
CA ARG A 535 -11.86 12.73 -36.99
C ARG A 535 -11.26 12.50 -38.37
N ALA A 536 -10.07 11.90 -38.42
CA ALA A 536 -9.45 11.54 -39.70
C ALA A 536 -10.24 10.46 -40.44
N ASP A 537 -10.98 9.61 -39.71
CA ASP A 537 -11.86 8.58 -40.23
C ASP A 537 -13.25 9.12 -40.59
N GLY A 538 -13.49 10.43 -40.42
CA GLY A 538 -14.78 11.08 -40.69
C GLY A 538 -15.86 10.86 -39.63
N LEU A 539 -15.53 10.20 -38.50
CA LEU A 539 -16.47 9.88 -37.43
C LEU A 539 -16.76 11.10 -36.53
N GLN A 540 -18.02 11.32 -36.22
CA GLN A 540 -18.50 12.39 -35.34
C GLN A 540 -18.92 11.82 -34.00
N VAL A 541 -17.93 11.64 -33.10
CA VAL A 541 -18.10 11.04 -31.77
C VAL A 541 -18.49 12.11 -30.76
N GLY A 542 -19.59 11.88 -30.03
CA GLY A 542 -20.00 12.68 -28.86
C GLY A 542 -19.15 12.36 -27.63
N HIS A 543 -18.94 13.34 -26.75
CA HIS A 543 -18.19 13.14 -25.51
C HIS A 543 -18.87 13.81 -24.32
N TYR A 544 -19.11 13.04 -23.28
CA TYR A 544 -19.74 13.45 -22.04
C TYR A 544 -18.82 13.11 -20.86
N ASP A 545 -18.53 14.09 -20.01
CA ASP A 545 -17.86 13.89 -18.73
C ASP A 545 -18.92 13.78 -17.63
N MET A 546 -19.12 12.60 -17.11
CA MET A 546 -20.21 12.33 -16.17
C MET A 546 -19.92 12.84 -14.76
N ARG A 547 -18.67 13.15 -14.40
CA ARG A 547 -18.21 13.68 -13.11
C ARG A 547 -18.63 12.88 -11.87
N PHE A 548 -19.86 12.36 -11.84
CA PHE A 548 -20.46 11.63 -10.72
C PHE A 548 -20.93 10.24 -11.14
N ALA A 549 -20.51 9.23 -10.41
CA ALA A 549 -21.08 7.89 -10.50
C ALA A 549 -22.31 7.75 -9.59
N LYS A 550 -22.46 8.64 -8.57
CA LYS A 550 -23.59 8.69 -7.66
C LYS A 550 -23.70 10.08 -6.99
N PRO A 551 -24.84 10.77 -7.02
CA PRO A 551 -25.95 10.47 -7.92
C PRO A 551 -25.50 10.66 -9.38
N ILE A 552 -26.12 9.91 -10.29
CA ILE A 552 -25.82 10.01 -11.71
C ILE A 552 -26.69 11.12 -12.35
N ASP A 553 -26.20 11.77 -13.40
CA ASP A 553 -26.98 12.77 -14.14
C ASP A 553 -27.97 12.09 -15.08
N GLU A 554 -29.16 11.81 -14.57
CA GLU A 554 -30.22 11.16 -15.34
C GLU A 554 -30.65 11.96 -16.57
N ALA A 555 -30.75 13.31 -16.46
CA ALA A 555 -31.12 14.17 -17.58
C ALA A 555 -30.11 14.08 -18.73
N LEU A 556 -28.83 14.14 -18.40
CA LEU A 556 -27.75 14.03 -19.38
C LEU A 556 -27.69 12.62 -20.00
N LEU A 557 -28.00 11.58 -19.22
CA LEU A 557 -28.11 10.21 -19.72
C LEU A 557 -29.28 10.03 -20.66
N HIS A 558 -30.47 10.54 -20.31
CA HIS A 558 -31.62 10.51 -21.20
C HIS A 558 -31.31 11.22 -22.52
N GLU A 559 -30.65 12.37 -22.49
CA GLU A 559 -30.21 13.08 -23.70
C GLU A 559 -29.29 12.20 -24.55
N ALA A 560 -28.22 11.66 -23.96
CA ALA A 560 -27.25 10.85 -24.68
C ALA A 560 -27.88 9.57 -25.25
N LEU A 561 -28.70 8.84 -24.48
CA LEU A 561 -29.32 7.59 -24.88
C LEU A 561 -30.41 7.78 -25.95
N GLN A 562 -31.05 8.93 -26.00
CA GLN A 562 -32.02 9.27 -27.05
C GLN A 562 -31.34 9.73 -28.35
N GLN A 563 -30.18 10.40 -28.23
CA GLN A 563 -29.47 10.94 -29.37
C GLN A 563 -28.62 9.90 -30.12
N TYR A 564 -28.01 8.95 -29.41
CA TYR A 564 -27.05 8.00 -29.97
C TYR A 564 -27.54 6.56 -29.80
N ALA A 565 -27.48 5.79 -30.87
CA ALA A 565 -27.80 4.36 -30.83
C ALA A 565 -26.68 3.52 -30.14
N LYS A 566 -25.46 4.03 -30.17
CA LYS A 566 -24.25 3.33 -29.64
C LYS A 566 -23.58 4.17 -28.56
N ILE A 567 -23.25 3.53 -27.46
CA ILE A 567 -22.63 4.16 -26.27
C ILE A 567 -21.39 3.38 -25.87
N ILE A 568 -20.34 4.11 -25.57
CA ILE A 568 -19.14 3.56 -24.90
C ILE A 568 -19.01 4.24 -23.52
N THR A 569 -18.82 3.46 -22.45
CA THR A 569 -18.41 4.01 -21.17
C THR A 569 -16.93 3.77 -20.94
N VAL A 570 -16.24 4.74 -20.31
CA VAL A 570 -14.81 4.64 -20.01
C VAL A 570 -14.55 5.05 -18.55
N GLU A 571 -13.92 4.14 -17.80
CA GLU A 571 -13.57 4.35 -16.39
C GLU A 571 -12.20 3.77 -16.04
N ASP A 572 -11.51 4.32 -15.03
CA ASP A 572 -10.32 3.74 -14.43
C ASP A 572 -10.71 2.99 -13.14
N GLY A 573 -11.53 1.99 -13.29
CA GLY A 573 -12.09 1.12 -12.26
C GLY A 573 -12.50 -0.21 -12.89
N THR A 574 -12.83 -1.22 -12.06
CA THR A 574 -13.37 -2.47 -12.58
C THR A 574 -14.71 -2.22 -13.28
N VAL A 575 -14.89 -2.82 -14.46
CA VAL A 575 -16.15 -2.72 -15.20
C VAL A 575 -17.30 -3.43 -14.48
N VAL A 576 -16.98 -4.43 -13.64
CA VAL A 576 -17.97 -5.17 -12.84
C VAL A 576 -18.42 -4.32 -11.64
N GLY A 577 -19.68 -3.88 -11.66
CA GLY A 577 -20.26 -3.00 -10.64
C GLY A 577 -19.75 -1.55 -10.70
N GLY A 578 -18.90 -1.21 -11.66
CA GLY A 578 -18.30 0.12 -11.84
C GLY A 578 -19.27 1.15 -12.43
N PHE A 579 -18.71 2.20 -13.01
CA PHE A 579 -19.48 3.29 -13.64
C PHE A 579 -20.26 2.78 -14.87
N GLY A 580 -19.63 1.98 -15.75
CA GLY A 580 -20.31 1.38 -16.91
C GLY A 580 -21.50 0.50 -16.49
N SER A 581 -21.37 -0.25 -15.40
CA SER A 581 -22.49 -1.03 -14.81
C SER A 581 -23.63 -0.12 -14.35
N ALA A 582 -23.35 1.07 -13.79
CA ALA A 582 -24.40 2.03 -13.42
C ALA A 582 -25.19 2.50 -14.66
N ILE A 583 -24.52 2.71 -15.79
CA ILE A 583 -25.19 3.06 -17.05
C ILE A 583 -26.05 1.91 -17.53
N ALA A 584 -25.57 0.66 -17.50
CA ALA A 584 -26.34 -0.52 -17.87
C ALA A 584 -27.59 -0.72 -16.99
N GLU A 585 -27.47 -0.51 -15.67
CA GLU A 585 -28.58 -0.53 -14.73
C GLU A 585 -29.64 0.54 -15.09
N PHE A 586 -29.18 1.77 -15.36
CA PHE A 586 -30.05 2.86 -15.79
C PHE A 586 -30.77 2.55 -17.11
N MET A 587 -30.04 2.05 -18.11
CA MET A 587 -30.61 1.65 -19.40
C MET A 587 -31.69 0.57 -19.22
N THR A 588 -31.45 -0.42 -18.39
CA THR A 588 -32.40 -1.49 -18.09
C THR A 588 -33.65 -0.96 -17.40
N GLN A 589 -33.48 -0.11 -16.39
CA GLN A 589 -34.58 0.50 -15.63
C GLN A 589 -35.48 1.36 -16.52
N HIS A 590 -34.91 2.09 -17.48
CA HIS A 590 -35.62 2.98 -18.40
C HIS A 590 -35.91 2.37 -19.79
N GLN A 591 -35.67 1.05 -19.94
CA GLN A 591 -35.96 0.26 -21.15
C GLN A 591 -35.25 0.75 -22.42
N TYR A 592 -34.05 1.37 -22.27
CA TYR A 592 -33.21 1.72 -23.39
C TYR A 592 -32.55 0.48 -24.01
N LYS A 593 -32.41 0.48 -25.35
CA LYS A 593 -31.88 -0.64 -26.15
C LYS A 593 -30.63 -0.25 -26.92
N ASN A 594 -29.93 0.79 -26.48
CA ASN A 594 -28.70 1.22 -27.10
C ASN A 594 -27.65 0.11 -27.01
N ASP A 595 -26.81 0.01 -28.02
CA ASP A 595 -25.65 -0.85 -27.99
C ASP A 595 -24.61 -0.25 -27.03
N LEU A 596 -24.29 -0.97 -25.95
CA LEU A 596 -23.41 -0.48 -24.86
C LEU A 596 -22.13 -1.30 -24.83
N ARG A 597 -20.96 -0.61 -24.91
CA ARG A 597 -19.65 -1.19 -24.63
C ARG A 597 -19.02 -0.52 -23.42
N MET A 598 -18.58 -1.31 -22.44
CA MET A 598 -17.96 -0.83 -21.22
C MET A 598 -16.45 -1.04 -21.28
N LEU A 599 -15.66 0.02 -21.14
CA LEU A 599 -14.21 -0.01 -21.12
C LEU A 599 -13.69 0.42 -19.74
N GLY A 600 -12.78 -0.36 -19.19
CA GLY A 600 -12.19 -0.17 -17.86
C GLY A 600 -11.34 -1.37 -17.48
N ILE A 601 -11.06 -1.54 -16.18
CA ILE A 601 -10.30 -2.68 -15.69
C ILE A 601 -11.16 -3.95 -15.81
N PRO A 602 -10.71 -4.98 -16.57
CA PRO A 602 -11.47 -6.20 -16.79
C PRO A 602 -11.58 -7.05 -15.51
N ASP A 603 -12.51 -8.02 -15.49
CA ASP A 603 -12.71 -8.96 -14.38
C ASP A 603 -11.57 -9.98 -14.27
N ARG A 604 -10.41 -9.48 -13.94
CA ARG A 604 -9.20 -10.26 -13.62
C ARG A 604 -8.24 -9.44 -12.77
N ILE A 605 -7.34 -10.11 -12.06
CA ILE A 605 -6.24 -9.43 -11.38
C ILE A 605 -5.24 -8.90 -12.41
N VAL A 606 -5.05 -7.58 -12.41
CA VAL A 606 -4.07 -6.90 -13.28
C VAL A 606 -2.73 -6.85 -12.56
N GLU A 607 -1.69 -7.31 -13.22
CA GLU A 607 -0.33 -7.37 -12.67
C GLU A 607 0.36 -5.98 -12.69
N HIS A 608 1.62 -5.94 -12.29
CA HIS A 608 2.42 -4.73 -12.28
C HIS A 608 3.02 -4.41 -13.67
N GLY A 609 3.27 -3.13 -13.91
CA GLY A 609 3.86 -2.58 -15.13
C GLY A 609 3.86 -1.07 -15.09
N THR A 610 4.24 -0.41 -16.17
CA THR A 610 4.02 1.04 -16.31
C THR A 610 2.53 1.33 -16.55
N LEU A 611 2.04 2.49 -16.13
CA LEU A 611 0.63 2.87 -16.39
C LEU A 611 0.26 2.74 -17.87
N LYS A 612 1.17 3.14 -18.77
CA LYS A 612 0.92 3.04 -20.23
C LYS A 612 0.74 1.58 -20.69
N GLU A 613 1.57 0.65 -20.20
CA GLU A 613 1.44 -0.77 -20.52
C GLU A 613 0.13 -1.33 -19.98
N LEU A 614 -0.22 -0.97 -18.74
CA LEU A 614 -1.41 -1.49 -18.08
C LEU A 614 -2.72 -0.93 -18.68
N HIS A 615 -2.80 0.36 -19.02
CA HIS A 615 -3.97 0.93 -19.72
C HIS A 615 -4.18 0.26 -21.07
N LYS A 616 -3.08 0.01 -21.83
CA LYS A 616 -3.13 -0.73 -23.07
C LYS A 616 -3.59 -2.19 -22.87
N GLU A 617 -3.03 -2.88 -21.88
CA GLU A 617 -3.39 -4.26 -21.55
C GLU A 617 -4.87 -4.41 -21.15
N CYS A 618 -5.40 -3.41 -20.43
CA CYS A 618 -6.79 -3.36 -19.99
C CYS A 618 -7.75 -2.85 -21.07
N GLY A 619 -7.25 -2.34 -22.19
CA GLY A 619 -8.08 -1.97 -23.34
C GLY A 619 -8.88 -0.68 -23.17
N TYR A 620 -8.35 0.31 -22.43
CA TYR A 620 -8.99 1.62 -22.29
C TYR A 620 -8.03 2.81 -22.42
N ASP A 621 -6.86 2.61 -23.06
CA ASP A 621 -6.04 3.72 -23.53
C ASP A 621 -6.69 4.39 -24.77
N ALA A 622 -6.11 5.50 -25.24
CA ALA A 622 -6.69 6.25 -26.36
C ALA A 622 -6.83 5.40 -27.64
N GLN A 623 -5.87 4.53 -27.94
CA GLN A 623 -5.91 3.66 -29.11
C GLN A 623 -7.03 2.62 -28.98
N ALA A 624 -7.12 1.95 -27.84
CA ALA A 624 -8.16 0.94 -27.60
C ALA A 624 -9.57 1.54 -27.62
N ILE A 625 -9.74 2.76 -27.12
CA ILE A 625 -11.01 3.50 -27.22
C ILE A 625 -11.35 3.79 -28.68
N ALA A 626 -10.38 4.24 -29.48
CA ALA A 626 -10.60 4.50 -30.90
C ALA A 626 -10.96 3.22 -31.67
N ASP A 627 -10.27 2.12 -31.37
CA ASP A 627 -10.56 0.82 -32.00
C ASP A 627 -11.95 0.30 -31.62
N ALA A 628 -12.34 0.43 -30.34
CA ALA A 628 -13.70 0.09 -29.89
C ALA A 628 -14.79 0.90 -30.62
N VAL A 629 -14.55 2.18 -30.92
CA VAL A 629 -15.45 3.00 -31.70
C VAL A 629 -15.55 2.47 -33.14
N ARG A 630 -14.40 2.18 -33.78
CA ARG A 630 -14.37 1.64 -35.14
C ARG A 630 -15.14 0.31 -35.26
N GLU A 631 -14.81 -0.64 -34.35
CA GLU A 631 -15.49 -1.94 -34.32
C GLU A 631 -17.02 -1.79 -34.18
N MET A 632 -17.46 -0.99 -33.20
CA MET A 632 -18.91 -0.75 -33.05
C MET A 632 -19.54 -0.10 -34.28
N MET A 633 -18.82 0.72 -35.04
CA MET A 633 -19.35 1.35 -36.25
C MET A 633 -19.39 0.37 -37.44
N GLU A 634 -18.44 -0.57 -37.54
CA GLU A 634 -18.38 -1.60 -38.60
C GLU A 634 -19.45 -2.69 -38.44
N GLU A 635 -19.84 -3.06 -37.22
CA GLU A 635 -20.88 -4.06 -36.93
C GLU A 635 -22.26 -3.73 -37.58
N LYS A 636 -22.42 -2.55 -38.18
CA LYS A 636 -23.61 -2.16 -38.92
C LYS A 636 -23.65 -2.73 -40.35
N VAL A 637 -22.55 -3.29 -40.86
CA VAL A 637 -22.45 -3.74 -42.27
C VAL A 637 -22.86 -5.22 -42.42
N LEU A 638 -23.00 -5.97 -41.32
CA LEU A 638 -23.26 -7.41 -41.31
C LEU A 638 -24.67 -7.82 -40.81
N ALA A 639 -25.51 -6.87 -40.40
CA ALA A 639 -26.89 -7.07 -39.95
C ALA A 639 -27.88 -6.42 -40.93
#